data_750cca1d0480677ba30828f4e7b8c6a6
#
_entry.id   750cca1d0480677ba30828f4e7b8c6a6
#
_cell.length_a   1.000
_cell.length_b   1.000
_cell.length_c   1.000
_cell.angle_alpha   90.00
_cell.angle_beta   90.00
_cell.angle_gamma   90.00
#
_symmetry.space_group_name_H-M   'P 1'
#
loop_
_entity.id
_entity.type
_entity.pdbx_description
1 polymer ?
#
loop_
_entity_poly.entity_id
_entity_poly.type
_entity_poly.pdbx_seq_one_letter_code
_entity_poly.pdbx_strand_id
1 'polypeptide(L)'
;MAYPERQRDSSPSPRSLAYPAALAAIVVGGFILRWIGVGRYPGLIYDEYYYVPAALILLGRTPPVAVKHMVFGIDPNLLSHPPLAKELIALAILMFGSHPWVWRLPGVVLGALAPIAVAGIALELFRRRGVAILAAGLASLDGLAITMSRVALPDSTAVPLVLFALWALVRVSERVRRGEDSTWWSWMGVGVLLGLGLAAEWIGGQAILLAWAWCLVSDRRVRGAYRRWVPATTVIPFLVYYASYFYSWSHGFQESWLPSDPFLAFFRLQWLMLKDMWQLRFFHPWTASVWTWLGIPRPTALLLTVRHSQAVRLMAFSDPLLVWLGLASLLLGLVLSGRHKEWRHPWLFLGLWLLAFYGTWLTTPRSKFLYYFTTASVGLDIALGAFVFLAWVTWSHRAIYRAAWAFIVAVGFLSILYLAPLWVGMSMPRPWYHAVWWPPSWNPRVKAASRATSFPLTYHPMRETIGRWPILATALASGPALPSPWAEFRGTTTHNSVFRGTLRVSHGYSLYLGTKLVESPTVSGNIAYVGTNSNALYAINLVSGAVDWSVGLPNQAMTAPLVDNGLVVIGVGNNAFRTYQQGQGWVRGQGANGILAFNQASGQEVWFHPTRGEDMATPAVKDGVVYEMTGGGHFIALDLKTGKRLWEKHLGGFDSMSSLMIQGNQVYFATNVYTSSYPAARSTVWAVNVATHQVSWSTNIPVASGLSDATPALAGGKLFIAGVPSVSDHGQGTGVSNAIYALNAKTGKIVWSHVLGRGKIKSLDQEEEGIPLALDGTVYIGSPAFPDMMAFRASDGQLLWKARLPVRVTANPVLVNGKLLVAGMNGGILELNPKSGKVLATDPVKFGAIGPGSPLVVGNALLQSTLSGRLAVQPLTR
;
A
#
# COMPACT_ATOMS: atom_id res chain seq x y z
N MET A 1 38.81 38.10 -12.26
CA MET A 1 39.88 37.09 -12.10
C MET A 1 39.92 36.27 -13.37
N ALA A 2 41.00 36.46 -14.17
CA ALA A 2 41.25 35.72 -15.41
C ALA A 2 41.59 34.26 -15.10
N TYR A 3 41.12 33.35 -15.93
CA TYR A 3 41.52 31.95 -15.88
C TYR A 3 43.01 31.85 -16.24
N PRO A 4 43.85 31.25 -15.39
CA PRO A 4 45.24 31.02 -15.78
C PRO A 4 45.29 29.98 -16.93
N GLU A 5 45.94 30.32 -17.99
CA GLU A 5 46.22 29.43 -19.12
C GLU A 5 47.00 28.15 -18.71
N ARG A 6 46.72 27.07 -19.43
CA ARG A 6 47.34 25.77 -19.24
C ARG A 6 48.82 25.82 -19.59
N GLN A 7 49.69 25.46 -18.66
CA GLN A 7 50.96 24.78 -19.00
C GLN A 7 50.69 23.29 -19.21
N ARG A 8 50.98 22.79 -20.40
CA ARG A 8 51.00 21.36 -20.71
C ARG A 8 52.28 20.75 -20.14
N ASP A 9 52.19 20.11 -18.99
CA ASP A 9 53.27 19.23 -18.53
C ASP A 9 53.03 17.83 -19.08
N SER A 10 54.01 17.34 -19.84
CA SER A 10 54.01 16.07 -20.59
C SER A 10 54.65 14.90 -19.84
N SER A 11 54.71 14.91 -18.56
CA SER A 11 55.09 13.75 -17.71
C SER A 11 54.02 13.44 -16.66
N PRO A 12 53.69 12.17 -16.36
CA PRO A 12 52.79 11.84 -15.29
C PRO A 12 53.47 12.13 -13.94
N SER A 13 53.28 13.36 -13.45
CA SER A 13 53.74 13.73 -12.12
C SER A 13 52.95 12.95 -11.04
N PRO A 14 53.51 12.69 -9.84
CA PRO A 14 52.75 12.06 -8.73
C PRO A 14 51.40 12.74 -8.43
N ARG A 15 51.28 14.03 -8.75
CA ARG A 15 50.03 14.80 -8.68
C ARG A 15 48.96 14.36 -9.72
N SER A 16 49.34 13.68 -10.80
CA SER A 16 48.39 13.19 -11.81
C SER A 16 47.68 11.92 -11.34
N LEU A 17 48.27 11.12 -10.48
CA LEU A 17 47.69 9.89 -9.92
C LEU A 17 46.81 10.14 -8.69
N ALA A 18 46.92 11.30 -8.06
CA ALA A 18 46.15 11.61 -6.82
C ALA A 18 44.62 11.67 -7.06
N TYR A 19 44.18 12.20 -8.20
CA TYR A 19 42.75 12.30 -8.51
C TYR A 19 42.11 10.93 -8.74
N PRO A 20 42.62 10.05 -9.64
CA PRO A 20 42.04 8.73 -9.84
C PRO A 20 42.14 7.86 -8.57
N ALA A 21 43.23 7.97 -7.79
CA ALA A 21 43.37 7.25 -6.55
C ALA A 21 42.31 7.68 -5.48
N ALA A 22 42.10 8.98 -5.33
CA ALA A 22 41.08 9.49 -4.41
C ALA A 22 39.67 9.05 -4.85
N LEU A 23 39.35 9.09 -6.15
CA LEU A 23 38.08 8.62 -6.67
C LEU A 23 37.90 7.11 -6.47
N ALA A 24 38.95 6.32 -6.71
CA ALA A 24 38.94 4.88 -6.46
C ALA A 24 38.72 4.58 -4.94
N ALA A 25 39.31 5.33 -4.05
CA ALA A 25 39.11 5.20 -2.62
C ALA A 25 37.66 5.51 -2.22
N ILE A 26 37.04 6.53 -2.82
CA ILE A 26 35.60 6.86 -2.62
C ILE A 26 34.72 5.71 -3.10
N VAL A 27 34.99 5.14 -4.27
CA VAL A 27 34.22 4.02 -4.84
C VAL A 27 34.34 2.78 -3.96
N VAL A 28 35.58 2.42 -3.56
CA VAL A 28 35.82 1.25 -2.69
C VAL A 28 35.19 1.45 -1.31
N GLY A 29 35.40 2.61 -0.69
CA GLY A 29 34.75 2.94 0.58
C GLY A 29 33.22 2.94 0.49
N GLY A 30 32.68 3.51 -0.57
CA GLY A 30 31.25 3.49 -0.89
C GLY A 30 30.70 2.08 -1.10
N PHE A 31 31.47 1.18 -1.74
CA PHE A 31 31.11 -0.23 -1.87
C PHE A 31 31.09 -0.92 -0.51
N ILE A 32 32.12 -0.75 0.30
CA ILE A 32 32.21 -1.34 1.64
C ILE A 32 31.01 -0.91 2.50
N LEU A 33 30.67 0.39 2.54
CA LEU A 33 29.52 0.89 3.30
C LEU A 33 28.20 0.27 2.83
N ARG A 34 28.01 0.04 1.53
CA ARG A 34 26.82 -0.57 0.96
C ARG A 34 26.77 -2.08 1.15
N TRP A 35 27.95 -2.72 1.23
CA TRP A 35 28.06 -4.17 1.40
C TRP A 35 27.93 -4.63 2.85
N ILE A 36 28.39 -3.84 3.83
CA ILE A 36 28.36 -4.21 5.24
C ILE A 36 26.95 -4.60 5.67
N GLY A 37 26.77 -5.87 6.01
CA GLY A 37 25.51 -6.40 6.56
C GLY A 37 24.35 -6.52 5.56
N VAL A 38 24.57 -6.39 4.25
CA VAL A 38 23.51 -6.47 3.23
C VAL A 38 22.79 -7.83 3.22
N GLY A 39 23.50 -8.92 3.52
CA GLY A 39 22.94 -10.27 3.65
C GLY A 39 22.45 -10.64 5.06
N ARG A 40 22.58 -9.73 6.04
CA ARG A 40 22.26 -10.01 7.45
C ARG A 40 20.75 -10.25 7.67
N TYR A 41 19.90 -9.74 6.79
CA TYR A 41 18.46 -9.94 6.84
C TYR A 41 18.06 -11.09 5.92
N PRO A 42 17.62 -12.24 6.47
CA PRO A 42 17.41 -13.46 5.68
C PRO A 42 16.15 -13.44 4.82
N GLY A 43 15.24 -12.50 5.02
CA GLY A 43 13.99 -12.34 4.28
C GLY A 43 13.98 -11.13 3.36
N LEU A 44 12.87 -10.96 2.68
CA LEU A 44 12.55 -9.77 1.91
C LEU A 44 12.24 -8.62 2.87
N ILE A 45 12.63 -7.40 2.50
CA ILE A 45 12.36 -6.18 3.25
C ILE A 45 11.66 -5.16 2.35
N TYR A 46 10.72 -4.41 2.93
CA TYR A 46 9.99 -3.36 2.23
C TYR A 46 9.43 -3.87 0.88
N ASP A 47 9.50 -3.10 -0.18
CA ASP A 47 8.98 -3.45 -1.51
C ASP A 47 9.78 -4.53 -2.25
N GLU A 48 10.84 -5.12 -1.66
CA GLU A 48 11.48 -6.33 -2.21
C GLU A 48 10.47 -7.47 -2.42
N TYR A 49 9.37 -7.45 -1.68
CA TYR A 49 8.24 -8.37 -1.85
C TYR A 49 7.61 -8.35 -3.25
N TYR A 50 7.82 -7.28 -4.02
CA TYR A 50 7.34 -7.17 -5.40
C TYR A 50 8.40 -7.59 -6.41
N TYR A 51 9.63 -7.13 -6.25
CA TYR A 51 10.65 -7.19 -7.29
C TYR A 51 11.45 -8.49 -7.30
N VAL A 52 11.72 -9.06 -6.12
CA VAL A 52 12.43 -10.34 -6.03
C VAL A 52 11.57 -11.52 -6.52
N PRO A 53 10.28 -11.63 -6.19
CA PRO A 53 9.40 -12.61 -6.79
C PRO A 53 9.25 -12.46 -8.29
N ALA A 54 9.14 -11.22 -8.79
CA ALA A 54 9.11 -10.96 -10.23
C ALA A 54 10.36 -11.52 -10.92
N ALA A 55 11.53 -11.27 -10.33
CA ALA A 55 12.80 -11.80 -10.85
C ALA A 55 12.85 -13.34 -10.84
N LEU A 56 12.27 -13.99 -9.82
CA LEU A 56 12.17 -15.46 -9.77
C LEU A 56 11.23 -16.01 -10.84
N ILE A 57 10.11 -15.35 -11.08
CA ILE A 57 9.16 -15.74 -12.15
C ILE A 57 9.83 -15.61 -13.52
N LEU A 58 10.60 -14.53 -13.77
CA LEU A 58 11.38 -14.38 -15.01
C LEU A 58 12.34 -15.54 -15.28
N LEU A 59 12.79 -16.22 -14.22
CA LEU A 59 13.66 -17.40 -14.31
C LEU A 59 12.87 -18.73 -14.35
N GLY A 60 11.55 -18.69 -14.48
CA GLY A 60 10.70 -19.89 -14.42
C GLY A 60 10.68 -20.56 -13.04
N ARG A 61 11.14 -19.85 -11.98
CA ARG A 61 11.17 -20.38 -10.61
C ARG A 61 9.91 -19.99 -9.87
N THR A 62 9.35 -20.91 -9.10
CA THR A 62 8.20 -20.61 -8.23
C THR A 62 8.66 -19.73 -7.07
N PRO A 63 8.13 -18.51 -6.91
CA PRO A 63 8.43 -17.70 -5.74
C PRO A 63 7.88 -18.37 -4.47
N PRO A 64 8.43 -18.08 -3.29
CA PRO A 64 7.88 -18.55 -2.02
C PRO A 64 6.39 -18.26 -1.95
N VAL A 65 5.58 -19.23 -1.51
CA VAL A 65 4.10 -19.13 -1.51
C VAL A 65 3.61 -17.87 -0.76
N ALA A 66 4.30 -17.48 0.32
CA ALA A 66 4.01 -16.25 1.08
C ALA A 66 4.04 -14.98 0.23
N VAL A 67 4.79 -14.97 -0.85
CA VAL A 67 4.98 -13.78 -1.69
C VAL A 67 3.99 -13.73 -2.86
N LYS A 68 3.56 -14.89 -3.36
CA LYS A 68 2.61 -15.01 -4.48
C LYS A 68 1.24 -14.40 -4.17
N HIS A 69 0.87 -14.30 -2.89
CA HIS A 69 -0.45 -13.86 -2.43
C HIS A 69 -0.47 -12.51 -1.70
N MET A 70 0.68 -11.88 -1.44
CA MET A 70 0.72 -10.55 -0.79
C MET A 70 0.33 -9.40 -1.71
N VAL A 71 -0.05 -9.69 -2.92
CA VAL A 71 -0.29 -8.67 -3.91
C VAL A 71 -1.73 -8.74 -4.39
N PHE A 72 -2.54 -8.02 -3.73
CA PHE A 72 -3.87 -7.47 -4.03
C PHE A 72 -4.41 -7.65 -5.47
N GLY A 73 -4.52 -8.89 -6.01
CA GLY A 73 -5.16 -9.11 -7.32
C GLY A 73 -4.58 -8.33 -8.51
N ILE A 74 -3.60 -7.47 -8.27
CA ILE A 74 -2.80 -6.80 -9.29
C ILE A 74 -1.56 -7.66 -9.46
N ASP A 75 -1.25 -8.10 -10.68
CA ASP A 75 0.03 -8.73 -10.90
C ASP A 75 1.13 -7.68 -10.67
N PRO A 76 1.85 -7.74 -9.53
CA PRO A 76 2.85 -6.75 -9.17
C PRO A 76 4.04 -6.79 -10.11
N ASN A 77 4.12 -7.84 -10.90
CA ASN A 77 5.29 -8.17 -11.66
C ASN A 77 5.38 -7.33 -12.94
N LEU A 78 4.24 -6.84 -13.44
CA LEU A 78 4.19 -6.13 -14.71
C LEU A 78 3.64 -4.70 -14.61
N LEU A 79 2.67 -4.46 -13.74
CA LEU A 79 1.85 -3.26 -13.81
C LEU A 79 2.39 -2.05 -13.03
N SER A 80 3.38 -2.23 -12.14
CA SER A 80 3.80 -1.14 -11.27
C SER A 80 5.08 -0.43 -11.70
N HIS A 81 6.01 -1.12 -12.35
CA HIS A 81 7.33 -0.58 -12.70
C HIS A 81 7.95 -1.24 -13.93
N PRO A 82 8.81 -0.54 -14.67
CA PRO A 82 9.54 -1.07 -15.82
C PRO A 82 10.37 -2.33 -15.51
N PRO A 83 10.75 -3.15 -16.52
CA PRO A 83 11.29 -4.50 -16.29
C PRO A 83 12.78 -4.56 -15.93
N LEU A 84 13.63 -3.63 -16.40
CA LEU A 84 15.10 -3.77 -16.33
C LEU A 84 15.64 -4.01 -14.91
N ALA A 85 15.09 -3.36 -13.89
CA ALA A 85 15.53 -3.58 -12.52
C ALA A 85 15.26 -5.02 -12.05
N LYS A 86 14.11 -5.59 -12.42
CA LYS A 86 13.72 -6.97 -12.12
C LYS A 86 14.61 -7.96 -12.88
N GLU A 87 14.95 -7.65 -14.12
CA GLU A 87 15.85 -8.45 -14.98
C GLU A 87 17.28 -8.46 -14.43
N LEU A 88 17.78 -7.34 -13.90
CA LEU A 88 19.08 -7.29 -13.24
C LEU A 88 19.12 -8.10 -11.94
N ILE A 89 18.03 -8.12 -11.16
CA ILE A 89 17.89 -8.99 -10.00
C ILE A 89 17.86 -10.46 -10.46
N ALA A 90 17.09 -10.78 -11.52
CA ALA A 90 17.04 -12.12 -12.09
C ALA A 90 18.41 -12.60 -12.58
N LEU A 91 19.16 -11.74 -13.28
CA LEU A 91 20.53 -12.04 -13.72
C LEU A 91 21.44 -12.35 -12.52
N ALA A 92 21.40 -11.54 -11.47
CA ALA A 92 22.18 -11.80 -10.26
C ALA A 92 21.81 -13.17 -9.63
N ILE A 93 20.50 -13.48 -9.54
CA ILE A 93 20.00 -14.78 -9.03
C ILE A 93 20.46 -15.94 -9.94
N LEU A 94 20.47 -15.75 -11.24
CA LEU A 94 20.95 -16.76 -12.19
C LEU A 94 22.43 -17.09 -11.98
N MET A 95 23.26 -16.05 -11.73
CA MET A 95 24.72 -16.19 -11.58
C MET A 95 25.12 -16.72 -10.20
N PHE A 96 24.45 -16.32 -9.13
CA PHE A 96 24.92 -16.52 -7.75
C PHE A 96 23.91 -17.24 -6.84
N GLY A 97 22.76 -17.67 -7.38
CA GLY A 97 21.70 -18.31 -6.60
C GLY A 97 20.80 -17.30 -5.88
N SER A 98 19.71 -17.79 -5.26
CA SER A 98 18.70 -16.94 -4.62
C SER A 98 19.02 -16.75 -3.13
N HIS A 99 19.85 -15.77 -2.82
CA HIS A 99 20.22 -15.36 -1.46
C HIS A 99 19.93 -13.88 -1.24
N PRO A 100 19.68 -13.43 0.00
CA PRO A 100 19.35 -12.03 0.30
C PRO A 100 20.38 -11.01 -0.20
N TRP A 101 21.66 -11.32 -0.11
CA TRP A 101 22.72 -10.44 -0.61
C TRP A 101 22.77 -10.40 -2.14
N VAL A 102 22.36 -11.47 -2.82
CA VAL A 102 22.34 -11.56 -4.29
C VAL A 102 21.25 -10.67 -4.88
N TRP A 103 20.07 -10.65 -4.26
CA TRP A 103 18.99 -9.80 -4.73
C TRP A 103 19.36 -8.32 -4.70
N ARG A 104 20.17 -7.92 -3.71
CA ARG A 104 20.60 -6.55 -3.46
C ARG A 104 21.86 -6.17 -4.21
N LEU A 105 22.59 -7.15 -4.76
CA LEU A 105 23.89 -6.96 -5.43
C LEU A 105 23.86 -5.93 -6.57
N PRO A 106 22.87 -5.92 -7.49
CA PRO A 106 22.82 -4.92 -8.56
C PRO A 106 22.79 -3.49 -8.02
N GLY A 107 21.98 -3.22 -7.01
CA GLY A 107 21.89 -1.92 -6.35
C GLY A 107 23.20 -1.53 -5.64
N VAL A 108 23.81 -2.46 -4.92
CA VAL A 108 25.10 -2.23 -4.23
C VAL A 108 26.20 -1.87 -5.21
N VAL A 109 26.35 -2.62 -6.30
CA VAL A 109 27.40 -2.38 -7.31
C VAL A 109 27.16 -1.05 -8.02
N LEU A 110 25.97 -0.84 -8.57
CA LEU A 110 25.65 0.39 -9.31
C LEU A 110 25.72 1.63 -8.39
N GLY A 111 25.20 1.51 -7.15
CA GLY A 111 25.26 2.59 -6.16
C GLY A 111 26.70 2.93 -5.72
N ALA A 112 27.62 1.94 -5.67
CA ALA A 112 29.02 2.17 -5.41
C ALA A 112 29.76 2.85 -6.58
N LEU A 113 29.31 2.63 -7.82
CA LEU A 113 29.86 3.25 -9.04
C LEU A 113 29.29 4.66 -9.29
N ALA A 114 28.12 5.00 -8.75
CA ALA A 114 27.45 6.28 -8.96
C ALA A 114 28.35 7.51 -8.66
N PRO A 115 29.23 7.53 -7.63
CA PRO A 115 30.17 8.64 -7.39
C PRO A 115 31.09 8.96 -8.56
N ILE A 116 31.36 8.01 -9.47
CA ILE A 116 32.13 8.25 -10.70
C ILE A 116 31.35 9.21 -11.62
N ALA A 117 30.07 8.98 -11.82
CA ALA A 117 29.21 9.84 -12.61
C ALA A 117 29.08 11.23 -11.97
N VAL A 118 28.90 11.30 -10.66
CA VAL A 118 28.87 12.56 -9.88
C VAL A 118 30.16 13.36 -10.05
N ALA A 119 31.33 12.69 -9.89
CA ALA A 119 32.63 13.32 -10.13
C ALA A 119 32.75 13.84 -11.57
N GLY A 120 32.26 13.04 -12.54
CA GLY A 120 32.28 13.41 -13.95
C GLY A 120 31.41 14.64 -14.23
N ILE A 121 30.19 14.69 -13.72
CA ILE A 121 29.28 15.85 -13.84
C ILE A 121 29.95 17.10 -13.25
N ALA A 122 30.42 16.99 -12.00
CA ALA A 122 31.05 18.11 -11.30
C ALA A 122 32.32 18.61 -12.01
N LEU A 123 33.13 17.67 -12.54
CA LEU A 123 34.34 18.02 -13.29
C LEU A 123 34.04 18.75 -14.60
N GLU A 124 33.07 18.29 -15.37
CA GLU A 124 32.68 18.93 -16.63
C GLU A 124 32.06 20.32 -16.40
N LEU A 125 31.24 20.47 -15.37
CA LEU A 125 30.59 21.75 -15.04
C LEU A 125 31.56 22.78 -14.44
N PHE A 126 32.34 22.40 -13.45
CA PHE A 126 33.14 23.34 -12.66
C PHE A 126 34.64 23.34 -13.05
N ARG A 127 35.10 22.34 -13.79
CA ARG A 127 36.50 22.20 -14.27
C ARG A 127 37.54 22.19 -13.14
N ARG A 128 37.17 21.71 -11.98
CA ARG A 128 38.01 21.62 -10.79
C ARG A 128 37.96 20.22 -10.21
N ARG A 129 39.10 19.52 -10.20
CA ARG A 129 39.23 18.16 -9.62
C ARG A 129 38.80 18.10 -8.15
N GLY A 130 39.10 19.17 -7.38
CA GLY A 130 38.69 19.26 -5.97
C GLY A 130 37.17 19.32 -5.79
N VAL A 131 36.43 20.03 -6.67
CA VAL A 131 34.97 20.01 -6.69
C VAL A 131 34.46 18.60 -6.98
N ALA A 132 35.04 17.91 -7.98
CA ALA A 132 34.65 16.58 -8.36
C ALA A 132 34.82 15.56 -7.22
N ILE A 133 35.95 15.61 -6.49
CA ILE A 133 36.22 14.71 -5.37
C ILE A 133 35.29 15.00 -4.19
N LEU A 134 35.05 16.27 -3.84
CA LEU A 134 34.14 16.62 -2.74
C LEU A 134 32.70 16.21 -3.06
N ALA A 135 32.21 16.49 -4.28
CA ALA A 135 30.89 16.11 -4.71
C ALA A 135 30.70 14.58 -4.69
N ALA A 136 31.68 13.83 -5.23
CA ALA A 136 31.66 12.37 -5.22
C ALA A 136 31.69 11.80 -3.79
N GLY A 137 32.50 12.40 -2.90
CA GLY A 137 32.58 12.02 -1.50
C GLY A 137 31.25 12.23 -0.76
N LEU A 138 30.63 13.41 -0.92
CA LEU A 138 29.33 13.71 -0.32
C LEU A 138 28.25 12.76 -0.83
N ALA A 139 28.12 12.57 -2.13
CA ALA A 139 27.15 11.65 -2.72
C ALA A 139 27.40 10.17 -2.35
N SER A 140 28.66 9.76 -2.11
CA SER A 140 28.99 8.42 -1.61
C SER A 140 28.54 8.21 -0.17
N LEU A 141 28.50 9.28 0.63
CA LEU A 141 28.15 9.30 2.05
C LEU A 141 26.69 9.74 2.29
N ASP A 142 25.94 10.11 1.24
CA ASP A 142 24.51 10.45 1.38
C ASP A 142 23.70 9.25 1.89
N GLY A 143 22.93 9.49 2.95
CA GLY A 143 22.19 8.42 3.63
C GLY A 143 21.10 7.78 2.77
N LEU A 144 20.41 8.55 1.91
CA LEU A 144 19.46 8.00 0.96
C LEU A 144 20.17 7.12 -0.07
N ALA A 145 21.26 7.61 -0.66
CA ALA A 145 22.04 6.86 -1.64
C ALA A 145 22.60 5.56 -1.07
N ILE A 146 23.07 5.56 0.19
CA ILE A 146 23.52 4.37 0.89
C ILE A 146 22.36 3.41 1.11
N THR A 147 21.27 3.87 1.73
CA THR A 147 20.16 3.02 2.14
C THR A 147 19.45 2.41 0.95
N MET A 148 19.13 3.22 -0.08
CA MET A 148 18.39 2.76 -1.26
C MET A 148 19.18 1.74 -2.08
N SER A 149 20.50 1.87 -2.19
CA SER A 149 21.34 0.90 -2.91
C SER A 149 21.49 -0.47 -2.20
N ARG A 150 21.03 -0.61 -0.96
CA ARG A 150 21.11 -1.83 -0.14
C ARG A 150 19.82 -2.66 -0.13
N VAL A 151 18.82 -2.23 -0.89
CA VAL A 151 17.52 -2.88 -1.01
C VAL A 151 17.24 -3.15 -2.49
N ALA A 152 16.67 -4.30 -2.82
CA ALA A 152 16.38 -4.70 -4.20
C ALA A 152 15.13 -3.97 -4.73
N LEU A 153 15.27 -2.67 -4.96
CA LEU A 153 14.23 -1.77 -5.49
C LEU A 153 14.65 -1.24 -6.87
N PRO A 154 13.70 -0.82 -7.71
CA PRO A 154 14.00 -0.19 -9.00
C PRO A 154 14.87 1.06 -8.87
N ASP A 155 14.61 1.90 -7.87
CA ASP A 155 15.40 3.11 -7.58
C ASP A 155 16.89 2.80 -7.38
N SER A 156 17.21 1.64 -6.80
CA SER A 156 18.60 1.23 -6.52
C SER A 156 19.43 1.06 -7.80
N THR A 157 18.79 0.78 -8.92
CA THR A 157 19.40 0.60 -10.24
C THR A 157 19.17 1.82 -11.14
N ALA A 158 18.00 2.44 -11.07
CA ALA A 158 17.63 3.56 -11.94
C ALA A 158 18.43 4.83 -11.61
N VAL A 159 18.59 5.19 -10.32
CA VAL A 159 19.32 6.41 -9.92
C VAL A 159 20.76 6.42 -10.45
N PRO A 160 21.57 5.36 -10.23
CA PRO A 160 22.93 5.32 -10.84
C PRO A 160 22.93 5.41 -12.36
N LEU A 161 22.03 4.73 -13.07
CA LEU A 161 21.93 4.79 -14.53
C LEU A 161 21.60 6.20 -15.02
N VAL A 162 20.66 6.87 -14.34
CA VAL A 162 20.33 8.28 -14.59
C VAL A 162 21.54 9.19 -14.37
N LEU A 163 22.33 8.98 -13.32
CA LEU A 163 23.54 9.76 -13.07
C LEU A 163 24.58 9.58 -14.19
N PHE A 164 24.77 8.37 -14.69
CA PHE A 164 25.64 8.13 -15.85
C PHE A 164 25.10 8.78 -17.12
N ALA A 165 23.78 8.75 -17.34
CA ALA A 165 23.14 9.44 -18.47
C ALA A 165 23.34 10.95 -18.40
N LEU A 166 23.17 11.55 -17.23
CA LEU A 166 23.39 12.98 -17.01
C LEU A 166 24.88 13.37 -17.16
N TRP A 167 25.80 12.52 -16.70
CA TRP A 167 27.23 12.72 -16.96
C TRP A 167 27.54 12.73 -18.46
N ALA A 168 27.04 11.73 -19.20
CA ALA A 168 27.20 11.68 -20.65
C ALA A 168 26.61 12.92 -21.33
N LEU A 169 25.40 13.34 -20.94
CA LEU A 169 24.74 14.53 -21.43
C LEU A 169 25.59 15.81 -21.22
N VAL A 170 26.01 16.03 -19.97
CA VAL A 170 26.83 17.20 -19.61
C VAL A 170 28.15 17.17 -20.38
N ARG A 171 28.81 16.02 -20.47
CA ARG A 171 30.08 15.87 -21.19
C ARG A 171 29.95 16.20 -22.66
N VAL A 172 28.92 15.67 -23.31
CA VAL A 172 28.70 15.91 -24.77
C VAL A 172 28.29 17.36 -25.00
N SER A 173 27.36 17.91 -24.22
CA SER A 173 26.91 19.30 -24.36
C SER A 173 28.06 20.30 -24.10
N GLU A 174 28.91 20.04 -23.10
CA GLU A 174 30.07 20.87 -22.79
C GLU A 174 31.14 20.84 -23.89
N ARG A 175 31.35 19.70 -24.56
CA ARG A 175 32.22 19.59 -25.74
C ARG A 175 31.69 20.45 -26.90
N VAL A 176 30.38 20.31 -27.21
CA VAL A 176 29.71 21.11 -28.24
C VAL A 176 29.82 22.62 -27.93
N ARG A 177 29.59 23.00 -26.66
CA ARG A 177 29.71 24.40 -26.22
C ARG A 177 31.11 24.98 -26.46
N ARG A 178 32.15 24.16 -26.32
CA ARG A 178 33.54 24.53 -26.58
C ARG A 178 33.89 24.61 -28.07
N GLY A 179 32.96 24.22 -28.95
CA GLY A 179 33.22 24.13 -30.38
C GLY A 179 33.96 22.86 -30.79
N GLU A 180 34.06 21.85 -29.90
CA GLU A 180 34.56 20.52 -30.23
C GLU A 180 33.47 19.75 -30.99
N ASP A 181 33.85 18.99 -32.03
CA ASP A 181 32.90 18.15 -32.73
C ASP A 181 32.33 17.06 -31.83
N SER A 182 31.02 16.90 -31.86
CA SER A 182 30.33 15.79 -31.27
C SER A 182 29.84 14.85 -32.34
N THR A 183 30.22 13.59 -32.24
CA THR A 183 29.74 12.55 -33.16
C THR A 183 28.28 12.20 -32.83
N TRP A 184 27.55 11.68 -33.81
CA TRP A 184 26.23 11.10 -33.61
C TRP A 184 26.26 10.00 -32.52
N TRP A 185 27.33 9.16 -32.53
CA TRP A 185 27.49 8.10 -31.52
C TRP A 185 27.58 8.60 -30.10
N SER A 186 28.19 9.78 -29.88
CA SER A 186 28.24 10.38 -28.53
C SER A 186 26.84 10.73 -28.00
N TRP A 187 26.00 11.28 -28.87
CA TRP A 187 24.59 11.58 -28.52
C TRP A 187 23.74 10.32 -28.40
N MET A 188 23.98 9.32 -29.26
CA MET A 188 23.31 8.01 -29.15
C MET A 188 23.61 7.35 -27.81
N GLY A 189 24.85 7.41 -27.32
CA GLY A 189 25.22 6.94 -26.00
C GLY A 189 24.43 7.62 -24.87
N VAL A 190 24.18 8.94 -24.97
CA VAL A 190 23.30 9.66 -24.05
C VAL A 190 21.88 9.07 -24.10
N GLY A 191 21.36 8.85 -25.30
CA GLY A 191 20.02 8.29 -25.47
C GLY A 191 19.86 6.88 -24.90
N VAL A 192 20.84 6.02 -25.14
CA VAL A 192 20.83 4.65 -24.59
C VAL A 192 20.83 4.68 -23.07
N LEU A 193 21.68 5.49 -22.44
CA LEU A 193 21.76 5.60 -20.98
C LEU A 193 20.47 6.19 -20.39
N LEU A 194 19.87 7.20 -21.03
CA LEU A 194 18.53 7.72 -20.63
C LEU A 194 17.46 6.64 -20.72
N GLY A 195 17.50 5.85 -21.81
CA GLY A 195 16.57 4.74 -22.03
C GLY A 195 16.72 3.62 -21.00
N LEU A 196 17.95 3.26 -20.61
CA LEU A 196 18.22 2.31 -19.55
C LEU A 196 17.72 2.82 -18.18
N GLY A 197 17.91 4.12 -17.88
CA GLY A 197 17.35 4.74 -16.69
C GLY A 197 15.83 4.67 -16.67
N LEU A 198 15.17 4.93 -17.80
CA LEU A 198 13.72 4.84 -17.95
C LEU A 198 13.24 3.37 -17.88
N ALA A 199 13.99 2.43 -18.44
CA ALA A 199 13.70 1.00 -18.40
C ALA A 199 13.84 0.39 -16.98
N ALA A 200 14.63 1.02 -16.12
CA ALA A 200 14.75 0.63 -14.72
C ALA A 200 13.63 1.23 -13.85
N GLU A 201 13.31 2.53 -14.05
CA GLU A 201 12.26 3.24 -13.30
C GLU A 201 11.88 4.54 -14.01
N TRP A 202 10.64 5.01 -13.83
CA TRP A 202 10.14 6.24 -14.47
C TRP A 202 10.84 7.54 -14.03
N ILE A 203 11.72 7.48 -13.05
CA ILE A 203 12.65 8.57 -12.73
C ILE A 203 13.55 8.91 -13.93
N GLY A 204 13.78 7.98 -14.85
CA GLY A 204 14.40 8.21 -16.13
C GLY A 204 13.66 9.24 -16.99
N GLY A 205 12.32 9.34 -16.86
CA GLY A 205 11.51 10.38 -17.49
C GLY A 205 11.85 11.78 -16.99
N GLN A 206 12.11 11.94 -15.70
CA GLN A 206 12.57 13.21 -15.11
C GLN A 206 13.96 13.60 -15.66
N ALA A 207 14.83 12.62 -15.88
CA ALA A 207 16.14 12.85 -16.51
C ALA A 207 16.01 13.29 -17.97
N ILE A 208 15.05 12.74 -18.70
CA ILE A 208 14.73 13.19 -20.08
C ILE A 208 14.22 14.63 -20.08
N LEU A 209 13.33 14.99 -19.14
CA LEU A 209 12.86 16.38 -18.98
C LEU A 209 14.02 17.34 -18.68
N LEU A 210 14.94 16.94 -17.78
CA LEU A 210 16.15 17.74 -17.51
C LEU A 210 17.02 17.85 -18.76
N ALA A 211 17.19 16.76 -19.51
CA ALA A 211 17.99 16.79 -20.74
C ALA A 211 17.40 17.75 -21.78
N TRP A 212 16.11 17.76 -21.96
CA TRP A 212 15.40 18.71 -22.81
C TRP A 212 15.59 20.15 -22.34
N ALA A 213 15.28 20.42 -21.06
CA ALA A 213 15.44 21.75 -20.48
C ALA A 213 16.88 22.26 -20.63
N TRP A 214 17.87 21.39 -20.36
CA TRP A 214 19.28 21.73 -20.50
C TRP A 214 19.67 22.06 -21.94
N CYS A 215 19.31 21.22 -22.91
CA CYS A 215 19.63 21.44 -24.30
C CYS A 215 18.98 22.74 -24.85
N LEU A 216 17.75 23.05 -24.37
CA LEU A 216 17.03 24.26 -24.80
C LEU A 216 17.58 25.56 -24.19
N VAL A 217 18.03 25.55 -22.93
CA VAL A 217 18.55 26.75 -22.25
C VAL A 217 20.05 26.95 -22.41
N SER A 218 20.77 25.95 -22.91
CA SER A 218 22.19 25.98 -23.14
C SER A 218 22.61 26.95 -24.28
N ASP A 219 23.88 27.03 -24.52
CA ASP A 219 24.48 27.85 -25.59
C ASP A 219 23.87 27.58 -26.97
N ARG A 220 23.93 28.57 -27.86
CA ARG A 220 23.41 28.47 -29.25
C ARG A 220 23.96 27.28 -30.03
N ARG A 221 25.22 26.88 -29.77
CA ARG A 221 25.84 25.72 -30.43
C ARG A 221 25.16 24.42 -29.99
N VAL A 222 24.86 24.24 -28.69
CA VAL A 222 24.13 23.07 -28.19
C VAL A 222 22.71 23.07 -28.74
N ARG A 223 22.00 24.19 -28.69
CA ARG A 223 20.66 24.30 -29.30
C ARG A 223 20.66 24.00 -30.79
N GLY A 224 21.65 24.52 -31.53
CA GLY A 224 21.83 24.30 -32.96
C GLY A 224 22.08 22.85 -33.34
N ALA A 225 22.57 22.03 -32.41
CA ALA A 225 22.76 20.59 -32.60
C ALA A 225 21.44 19.77 -32.46
N TYR A 226 20.25 20.40 -32.62
CA TYR A 226 18.94 19.77 -32.35
C TYR A 226 18.71 18.48 -33.18
N ARG A 227 19.23 18.36 -34.38
CA ARG A 227 19.17 17.15 -35.20
C ARG A 227 19.84 15.94 -34.55
N ARG A 228 20.73 16.15 -33.57
CA ARG A 228 21.44 15.09 -32.81
C ARG A 228 20.81 14.86 -31.45
N TRP A 229 20.59 15.93 -30.66
CA TRP A 229 20.10 15.76 -29.32
C TRP A 229 18.59 15.44 -29.24
N VAL A 230 17.73 15.91 -30.16
CA VAL A 230 16.31 15.57 -30.14
C VAL A 230 16.10 14.08 -30.29
N PRO A 231 16.62 13.36 -31.30
CA PRO A 231 16.49 11.91 -31.37
C PRO A 231 17.12 11.19 -30.15
N ALA A 232 18.27 11.69 -29.69
CA ALA A 232 18.97 11.11 -28.55
C ALA A 232 18.22 11.20 -27.22
N THR A 233 17.38 12.20 -27.06
CA THR A 233 16.60 12.41 -25.82
C THR A 233 15.13 12.02 -25.94
N THR A 234 14.68 11.56 -27.11
CA THR A 234 13.29 11.12 -27.35
C THR A 234 13.23 9.71 -27.92
N VAL A 235 13.69 9.57 -29.17
CA VAL A 235 13.50 8.31 -29.94
C VAL A 235 14.33 7.18 -29.36
N ILE A 236 15.61 7.43 -29.11
CA ILE A 236 16.52 6.37 -28.60
C ILE A 236 16.10 5.89 -27.20
N PRO A 237 15.83 6.77 -26.21
CA PRO A 237 15.31 6.33 -24.92
C PRO A 237 14.01 5.52 -25.03
N PHE A 238 13.10 5.94 -25.91
CA PHE A 238 11.86 5.19 -26.14
C PHE A 238 12.15 3.80 -26.71
N LEU A 239 13.01 3.68 -27.70
CA LEU A 239 13.36 2.39 -28.31
C LEU A 239 14.02 1.44 -27.30
N VAL A 240 14.95 1.95 -26.48
CA VAL A 240 15.60 1.16 -25.41
C VAL A 240 14.57 0.72 -24.37
N TYR A 241 13.69 1.63 -23.98
CA TYR A 241 12.61 1.34 -23.05
C TYR A 241 11.65 0.30 -23.59
N TYR A 242 11.18 0.45 -24.82
CA TYR A 242 10.34 -0.53 -25.50
C TYR A 242 11.02 -1.90 -25.60
N ALA A 243 12.29 -1.91 -26.01
CA ALA A 243 13.06 -3.14 -26.15
C ALA A 243 13.25 -3.89 -24.83
N SER A 244 13.31 -3.20 -23.71
CA SER A 244 13.43 -3.85 -22.39
C SER A 244 12.26 -4.78 -22.04
N TYR A 245 11.08 -4.59 -22.64
CA TYR A 245 9.93 -5.45 -22.39
C TYR A 245 9.99 -6.79 -23.14
N PHE A 246 10.82 -6.94 -24.20
CA PHE A 246 10.81 -8.16 -25.00
C PHE A 246 11.24 -9.40 -24.22
N TYR A 247 12.24 -9.28 -23.35
CA TYR A 247 12.66 -10.40 -22.52
C TYR A 247 11.54 -10.83 -21.56
N SER A 248 10.94 -9.90 -20.87
CA SER A 248 9.84 -10.17 -19.96
C SER A 248 8.66 -10.84 -20.67
N TRP A 249 8.28 -10.35 -21.84
CA TRP A 249 7.17 -10.91 -22.62
C TRP A 249 7.46 -12.32 -23.15
N SER A 250 8.69 -12.61 -23.59
CA SER A 250 9.07 -13.93 -24.06
C SER A 250 9.10 -14.99 -22.95
N HIS A 251 9.10 -14.58 -21.68
CA HIS A 251 9.14 -15.45 -20.50
C HIS A 251 7.80 -15.48 -19.72
N GLY A 252 6.68 -15.32 -20.42
CA GLY A 252 5.35 -15.54 -19.86
C GLY A 252 4.74 -14.36 -19.10
N PHE A 253 5.30 -13.16 -19.24
CA PHE A 253 4.73 -11.93 -18.66
C PHE A 253 3.69 -11.26 -19.57
N GLN A 254 3.23 -11.94 -20.61
CA GLN A 254 2.14 -11.44 -21.45
C GLN A 254 0.82 -11.86 -20.81
N GLU A 255 0.16 -10.93 -20.19
CA GLU A 255 -1.16 -11.13 -19.60
C GLU A 255 -2.22 -11.37 -20.68
N SER A 256 -3.08 -12.35 -20.49
CA SER A 256 -4.12 -12.74 -21.44
C SER A 256 -5.14 -11.65 -21.80
N TRP A 257 -5.22 -10.58 -20.96
CA TRP A 257 -6.09 -9.43 -21.17
C TRP A 257 -5.42 -8.26 -21.92
N LEU A 258 -4.10 -8.35 -22.20
CA LEU A 258 -3.40 -7.41 -23.08
C LEU A 258 -3.65 -7.79 -24.55
N PRO A 259 -3.61 -6.81 -25.47
CA PRO A 259 -3.64 -7.10 -26.91
C PRO A 259 -2.55 -8.11 -27.31
N SER A 260 -2.84 -8.95 -28.28
CA SER A 260 -1.85 -9.91 -28.82
C SER A 260 -0.73 -9.22 -29.59
N ASP A 261 -0.99 -8.04 -30.15
CA ASP A 261 0.02 -7.20 -30.79
C ASP A 261 0.95 -6.57 -29.73
N PRO A 262 2.28 -6.80 -29.81
CA PRO A 262 3.21 -6.32 -28.78
C PRO A 262 3.28 -4.80 -28.65
N PHE A 263 3.10 -4.08 -29.76
CA PHE A 263 3.15 -2.62 -29.78
C PHE A 263 1.91 -2.02 -29.08
N LEU A 264 0.73 -2.51 -29.41
CA LEU A 264 -0.51 -2.12 -28.74
C LEU A 264 -0.52 -2.55 -27.27
N ALA A 265 -0.01 -3.75 -26.96
CA ALA A 265 0.14 -4.24 -25.60
C ALA A 265 1.02 -3.31 -24.75
N PHE A 266 2.16 -2.85 -25.31
CA PHE A 266 3.04 -1.89 -24.64
C PHE A 266 2.32 -0.59 -24.27
N PHE A 267 1.65 0.06 -25.22
CA PHE A 267 0.96 1.32 -24.94
C PHE A 267 -0.20 1.14 -23.97
N ARG A 268 -0.93 0.03 -24.09
CA ARG A 268 -1.99 -0.30 -23.13
C ARG A 268 -1.44 -0.47 -21.72
N LEU A 269 -0.31 -1.16 -21.59
CA LEU A 269 0.37 -1.34 -20.32
C LEU A 269 0.85 0.00 -19.74
N GLN A 270 1.50 0.85 -20.56
CA GLN A 270 1.95 2.18 -20.10
C GLN A 270 0.79 3.05 -19.62
N TRP A 271 -0.33 3.02 -20.33
CA TRP A 271 -1.53 3.73 -19.90
C TRP A 271 -2.05 3.25 -18.54
N LEU A 272 -2.09 1.95 -18.33
CA LEU A 272 -2.53 1.35 -17.07
C LEU A 272 -1.56 1.68 -15.93
N MET A 273 -0.26 1.58 -16.16
CA MET A 273 0.76 1.97 -15.20
C MET A 273 0.63 3.45 -14.82
N LEU A 274 0.45 4.32 -15.81
CA LEU A 274 0.26 5.76 -15.58
C LEU A 274 -1.00 6.03 -14.77
N LYS A 275 -2.12 5.39 -15.14
CA LYS A 275 -3.40 5.52 -14.42
C LYS A 275 -3.27 5.06 -12.98
N ASP A 276 -2.65 3.91 -12.77
CA ASP A 276 -2.45 3.33 -11.43
C ASP A 276 -1.54 4.22 -10.59
N MET A 277 -0.39 4.62 -11.14
CA MET A 277 0.54 5.54 -10.49
C MET A 277 -0.06 6.91 -10.16
N TRP A 278 -0.97 7.42 -10.99
CA TRP A 278 -1.66 8.69 -10.74
C TRP A 278 -2.75 8.56 -9.69
N GLN A 279 -3.45 7.42 -9.66
CA GLN A 279 -4.56 7.15 -8.75
C GLN A 279 -4.11 6.57 -7.40
N LEU A 280 -2.86 6.10 -7.28
CA LEU A 280 -2.33 5.44 -6.10
C LEU A 280 -2.26 6.40 -4.91
N ARG A 281 -3.37 6.52 -4.19
CA ARG A 281 -3.50 7.28 -2.95
C ARG A 281 -3.81 6.31 -1.82
N PHE A 282 -2.80 5.92 -1.09
CA PHE A 282 -2.96 5.08 0.10
C PHE A 282 -2.28 5.73 1.29
N PHE A 283 -2.80 5.42 2.45
CA PHE A 283 -2.12 5.79 3.68
C PHE A 283 -0.97 4.81 3.92
N HIS A 284 0.18 5.37 4.22
CA HIS A 284 1.31 4.61 4.73
C HIS A 284 1.99 5.44 5.83
N PRO A 285 2.34 4.83 6.97
CA PRO A 285 2.89 5.59 8.11
C PRO A 285 4.16 6.37 7.79
N TRP A 286 4.86 6.03 6.71
CA TRP A 286 6.08 6.67 6.26
C TRP A 286 5.89 7.60 5.05
N THR A 287 4.65 7.89 4.64
CA THR A 287 4.43 8.92 3.62
C THR A 287 4.85 10.28 4.13
N ALA A 288 5.48 11.06 3.27
CA ALA A 288 5.98 12.39 3.60
C ALA A 288 5.50 13.40 2.56
N SER A 289 4.98 14.54 3.02
CA SER A 289 4.66 15.65 2.12
C SER A 289 5.95 16.14 1.44
N VAL A 290 5.89 16.43 0.14
CA VAL A 290 7.05 16.92 -0.63
C VAL A 290 7.65 18.18 -0.01
N TRP A 291 6.83 19.06 0.54
CA TRP A 291 7.27 20.27 1.21
C TRP A 291 8.20 20.00 2.40
N THR A 292 8.05 18.85 3.05
CA THR A 292 8.91 18.48 4.20
C THR A 292 10.26 17.92 3.79
N TRP A 293 10.46 17.55 2.51
CA TRP A 293 11.70 16.90 2.07
C TRP A 293 12.93 17.80 2.17
N LEU A 294 12.75 19.10 1.93
CA LEU A 294 13.79 20.11 2.06
C LEU A 294 13.90 20.70 3.48
N GLY A 295 12.90 20.46 4.33
CA GLY A 295 12.87 20.95 5.70
C GLY A 295 13.35 19.88 6.70
N ILE A 296 12.41 19.39 7.51
CA ILE A 296 12.65 18.25 8.41
C ILE A 296 12.01 17.01 7.76
N PRO A 297 12.77 16.24 6.97
CA PRO A 297 12.23 15.14 6.22
C PRO A 297 11.75 14.04 7.17
N ARG A 298 10.60 13.45 6.85
CA ARG A 298 10.14 12.24 7.54
C ARG A 298 10.83 11.03 6.93
N PRO A 299 11.73 10.34 7.66
CA PRO A 299 12.43 9.18 7.14
C PRO A 299 11.46 8.06 6.73
N THR A 300 11.80 7.31 5.68
CA THR A 300 11.09 6.08 5.34
C THR A 300 11.77 4.89 5.98
N ALA A 301 11.07 4.17 6.86
CA ALA A 301 11.61 2.94 7.43
C ALA A 301 11.45 1.78 6.45
N LEU A 302 12.56 1.19 6.04
CA LEU A 302 12.60 0.02 5.17
C LEU A 302 12.65 -1.28 5.97
N LEU A 303 13.24 -1.25 7.16
CA LEU A 303 13.27 -2.36 8.10
C LEU A 303 13.18 -1.86 9.54
N LEU A 304 12.34 -2.48 10.33
CA LEU A 304 12.21 -2.26 11.76
C LEU A 304 12.16 -3.62 12.46
N THR A 305 13.18 -3.97 13.21
CA THR A 305 13.21 -5.21 13.98
C THR A 305 13.74 -4.94 15.39
N VAL A 306 13.04 -5.46 16.38
CA VAL A 306 13.51 -5.39 17.78
C VAL A 306 13.64 -6.81 18.29
N ARG A 307 14.84 -7.18 18.76
CA ARG A 307 15.13 -8.46 19.40
C ARG A 307 15.79 -8.18 20.76
N HIS A 308 15.13 -8.64 21.83
CA HIS A 308 15.63 -8.48 23.20
C HIS A 308 15.97 -7.01 23.54
N SER A 309 17.22 -6.72 23.87
CA SER A 309 17.73 -5.40 24.22
C SER A 309 18.25 -4.58 23.03
N GLN A 310 18.18 -5.13 21.81
CA GLN A 310 18.72 -4.49 20.61
C GLN A 310 17.64 -4.15 19.59
N ALA A 311 17.80 -3.00 18.93
CA ALA A 311 16.96 -2.57 17.82
C ALA A 311 17.80 -2.48 16.53
N VAL A 312 17.24 -2.99 15.44
CA VAL A 312 17.80 -2.86 14.10
C VAL A 312 16.83 -2.06 13.26
N ARG A 313 17.31 -0.99 12.66
CA ARG A 313 16.51 -0.15 11.77
C ARG A 313 17.30 0.22 10.53
N LEU A 314 16.65 0.11 9.39
CA LEU A 314 17.15 0.59 8.10
C LEU A 314 16.22 1.72 7.66
N MET A 315 16.74 2.95 7.65
CA MET A 315 15.97 4.18 7.46
C MET A 315 16.48 4.94 6.23
N ALA A 316 15.60 5.22 5.30
CA ALA A 316 15.92 5.99 4.09
C ALA A 316 15.69 7.48 4.35
N PHE A 317 16.77 8.23 4.47
CA PHE A 317 16.82 9.70 4.55
C PHE A 317 18.24 10.22 4.33
N SER A 318 18.38 11.42 3.75
CA SER A 318 19.66 12.15 3.71
C SER A 318 19.89 12.88 5.03
N ASP A 319 21.14 13.20 5.32
CA ASP A 319 21.48 14.05 6.47
C ASP A 319 20.83 15.45 6.30
N PRO A 320 19.92 15.87 7.20
CA PRO A 320 19.24 17.16 7.08
C PRO A 320 20.18 18.34 7.02
N LEU A 321 21.29 18.30 7.76
CA LEU A 321 22.29 19.37 7.76
C LEU A 321 22.91 19.52 6.37
N LEU A 322 23.29 18.41 5.74
CA LEU A 322 23.88 18.42 4.39
C LEU A 322 22.86 18.87 3.33
N VAL A 323 21.62 18.47 3.46
CA VAL A 323 20.52 18.95 2.58
C VAL A 323 20.34 20.46 2.68
N TRP A 324 20.30 21.01 3.88
CA TRP A 324 20.17 22.46 4.10
C TRP A 324 21.38 23.24 3.58
N LEU A 325 22.59 22.76 3.86
CA LEU A 325 23.80 23.37 3.36
C LEU A 325 23.89 23.27 1.82
N GLY A 326 23.46 22.15 1.24
CA GLY A 326 23.39 21.95 -0.20
C GLY A 326 22.40 22.90 -0.87
N LEU A 327 21.20 23.06 -0.31
CA LEU A 327 20.19 24.00 -0.79
C LEU A 327 20.67 25.44 -0.68
N ALA A 328 21.24 25.83 0.47
CA ALA A 328 21.83 27.15 0.65
C ALA A 328 22.94 27.43 -0.36
N SER A 329 23.80 26.42 -0.60
CA SER A 329 24.88 26.49 -1.59
C SER A 329 24.36 26.68 -3.02
N LEU A 330 23.27 25.95 -3.39
CA LEU A 330 22.62 26.10 -4.68
C LEU A 330 22.02 27.50 -4.85
N LEU A 331 21.24 27.96 -3.89
CA LEU A 331 20.60 29.28 -3.94
C LEU A 331 21.63 30.41 -3.99
N LEU A 332 22.67 30.36 -3.17
CA LEU A 332 23.74 31.35 -3.17
C LEU A 332 24.54 31.30 -4.48
N GLY A 333 24.80 30.10 -5.01
CA GLY A 333 25.45 29.90 -6.31
C GLY A 333 24.64 30.51 -7.45
N LEU A 334 23.31 30.32 -7.47
CA LEU A 334 22.40 30.94 -8.44
C LEU A 334 22.42 32.50 -8.34
N VAL A 335 22.39 33.03 -7.13
CA VAL A 335 22.46 34.51 -6.90
C VAL A 335 23.79 35.06 -7.38
N LEU A 336 24.92 34.42 -6.99
CA LEU A 336 26.26 34.86 -7.41
C LEU A 336 26.47 34.71 -8.94
N SER A 337 25.81 33.75 -9.57
CA SER A 337 25.86 33.57 -11.01
C SER A 337 25.24 34.74 -11.81
N GLY A 338 24.37 35.51 -11.18
CA GLY A 338 23.86 36.76 -11.75
C GLY A 338 24.95 37.84 -11.93
N ARG A 339 25.97 37.84 -11.04
CA ARG A 339 27.10 38.79 -11.02
C ARG A 339 28.29 38.29 -11.84
N HIS A 340 28.47 36.97 -11.92
CA HIS A 340 29.60 36.29 -12.57
C HIS A 340 29.11 35.37 -13.69
N LYS A 341 29.13 35.87 -14.94
CA LYS A 341 28.56 35.14 -16.11
C LYS A 341 29.20 33.76 -16.33
N GLU A 342 30.47 33.59 -15.99
CA GLU A 342 31.20 32.32 -16.09
C GLU A 342 30.66 31.26 -15.15
N TRP A 343 30.02 31.64 -14.06
CA TRP A 343 29.44 30.73 -13.08
C TRP A 343 27.98 30.36 -13.37
N ARG A 344 27.34 31.12 -14.29
CA ARG A 344 25.91 30.97 -14.57
C ARG A 344 25.54 29.54 -15.04
N HIS A 345 26.37 28.97 -15.89
CA HIS A 345 26.08 27.71 -16.57
C HIS A 345 26.03 26.51 -15.60
N PRO A 346 27.03 26.25 -14.74
CA PRO A 346 26.99 25.17 -13.77
C PRO A 346 25.81 25.27 -12.78
N TRP A 347 25.56 26.45 -12.22
CA TRP A 347 24.51 26.64 -11.24
C TRP A 347 23.11 26.55 -11.86
N LEU A 348 22.93 27.00 -13.10
CA LEU A 348 21.69 26.83 -13.84
C LEU A 348 21.36 25.33 -14.06
N PHE A 349 22.37 24.50 -14.40
CA PHE A 349 22.17 23.06 -14.53
C PHE A 349 21.68 22.44 -13.24
N LEU A 350 22.30 22.78 -12.10
CA LEU A 350 21.89 22.27 -10.79
C LEU A 350 20.51 22.79 -10.36
N GLY A 351 20.16 24.02 -10.72
CA GLY A 351 18.81 24.57 -10.51
C GLY A 351 17.75 23.80 -11.31
N LEU A 352 18.02 23.52 -12.59
CA LEU A 352 17.15 22.68 -13.43
C LEU A 352 17.08 21.23 -12.91
N TRP A 353 18.18 20.71 -12.37
CA TRP A 353 18.21 19.41 -11.73
C TRP A 353 17.22 19.34 -10.56
N LEU A 354 17.29 20.30 -9.63
CA LEU A 354 16.36 20.34 -8.52
C LEU A 354 14.91 20.48 -8.99
N LEU A 355 14.67 21.31 -10.01
CA LEU A 355 13.34 21.48 -10.61
C LEU A 355 12.82 20.16 -11.22
N ALA A 356 13.65 19.42 -11.94
CA ALA A 356 13.25 18.16 -12.58
C ALA A 356 12.98 17.04 -11.56
N PHE A 357 13.87 16.84 -10.58
CA PHE A 357 13.80 15.70 -9.66
C PHE A 357 13.05 15.97 -8.33
N TYR A 358 12.79 17.24 -8.03
CA TYR A 358 11.98 17.62 -6.87
C TYR A 358 10.68 18.31 -7.31
N GLY A 359 10.76 19.29 -8.24
CA GLY A 359 9.62 20.10 -8.65
C GLY A 359 8.47 19.29 -9.25
N THR A 360 8.76 18.23 -9.99
CA THR A 360 7.74 17.33 -10.59
C THR A 360 6.92 16.59 -9.54
N TRP A 361 7.48 16.34 -8.36
CA TRP A 361 6.74 15.72 -7.26
C TRP A 361 5.74 16.67 -6.59
N LEU A 362 5.91 17.99 -6.71
CA LEU A 362 4.95 18.97 -6.17
C LEU A 362 3.57 18.84 -6.81
N THR A 363 3.51 18.50 -8.09
CA THR A 363 2.27 18.39 -8.88
C THR A 363 1.67 16.99 -8.91
N THR A 364 2.42 15.97 -8.51
CA THR A 364 1.97 14.57 -8.54
C THR A 364 0.99 14.30 -7.40
N PRO A 365 -0.22 13.76 -7.64
CA PRO A 365 -1.25 13.59 -6.61
C PRO A 365 -1.08 12.34 -5.73
N ARG A 366 -0.19 11.39 -6.10
CA ARG A 366 -0.01 10.10 -5.39
C ARG A 366 0.60 10.23 -4.00
N SER A 367 0.47 9.18 -3.19
CA SER A 367 1.21 9.04 -1.93
C SER A 367 2.72 9.03 -2.18
N LYS A 368 3.46 9.79 -1.39
CA LYS A 368 4.89 10.07 -1.63
C LYS A 368 5.73 9.64 -0.46
N PHE A 369 6.94 9.16 -0.77
CA PHE A 369 7.94 8.75 0.21
C PHE A 369 9.21 9.57 0.04
N LEU A 370 9.95 9.74 1.13
CA LEU A 370 11.17 10.54 1.11
C LEU A 370 12.24 9.98 0.15
N TYR A 371 12.28 8.67 -0.06
CA TYR A 371 13.30 8.09 -0.93
C TYR A 371 13.17 8.51 -2.41
N TYR A 372 12.02 9.02 -2.86
CA TYR A 372 11.91 9.66 -4.18
C TYR A 372 12.78 10.92 -4.32
N PHE A 373 13.29 11.45 -3.22
CA PHE A 373 14.21 12.60 -3.18
C PHE A 373 15.67 12.23 -3.50
N THR A 374 16.02 10.96 -3.63
CA THR A 374 17.40 10.47 -3.78
C THR A 374 18.16 11.16 -4.92
N THR A 375 17.56 11.28 -6.11
CA THR A 375 18.24 11.94 -7.23
C THR A 375 18.38 13.46 -7.02
N ALA A 376 17.40 14.09 -6.36
CA ALA A 376 17.46 15.51 -6.05
C ALA A 376 18.55 15.81 -5.00
N SER A 377 18.72 14.95 -3.96
CA SER A 377 19.77 15.12 -2.94
C SER A 377 21.18 15.08 -3.52
N VAL A 378 21.45 14.19 -4.49
CA VAL A 378 22.73 14.14 -5.18
C VAL A 378 23.05 15.46 -5.89
N GLY A 379 22.08 16.14 -6.47
CA GLY A 379 22.27 17.49 -7.04
C GLY A 379 22.68 18.53 -5.99
N LEU A 380 22.13 18.41 -4.76
CA LEU A 380 22.52 19.26 -3.63
C LEU A 380 23.93 18.92 -3.12
N ASP A 381 24.34 17.65 -3.16
CA ASP A 381 25.71 17.24 -2.82
C ASP A 381 26.74 17.85 -3.78
N ILE A 382 26.41 17.89 -5.09
CA ILE A 382 27.25 18.56 -6.08
C ILE A 382 27.33 20.06 -5.78
N ALA A 383 26.21 20.69 -5.48
CA ALA A 383 26.16 22.13 -5.15
C ALA A 383 26.99 22.45 -3.89
N LEU A 384 26.84 21.64 -2.84
CA LEU A 384 27.60 21.77 -1.60
C LEU A 384 29.10 21.60 -1.83
N GLY A 385 29.49 20.50 -2.52
CA GLY A 385 30.90 20.22 -2.83
C GLY A 385 31.56 21.33 -3.67
N ALA A 386 30.80 21.88 -4.63
CA ALA A 386 31.26 23.02 -5.45
C ALA A 386 31.42 24.28 -4.60
N PHE A 387 30.44 24.63 -3.79
CA PHE A 387 30.48 25.83 -2.95
C PHE A 387 31.59 25.76 -1.92
N VAL A 388 31.70 24.65 -1.20
CA VAL A 388 32.75 24.44 -0.19
C VAL A 388 34.13 24.59 -0.81
N PHE A 389 34.39 23.93 -1.96
CA PHE A 389 35.69 23.99 -2.60
C PHE A 389 36.03 25.42 -3.09
N LEU A 390 35.07 26.05 -3.77
CA LEU A 390 35.27 27.41 -4.32
C LEU A 390 35.49 28.42 -3.19
N ALA A 391 34.74 28.33 -2.12
CA ALA A 391 34.86 29.17 -0.94
C ALA A 391 36.22 28.94 -0.22
N TRP A 392 36.66 27.68 -0.10
CA TRP A 392 37.97 27.33 0.44
C TRP A 392 39.12 28.02 -0.36
N VAL A 393 39.10 27.85 -1.68
CA VAL A 393 40.14 28.44 -2.56
C VAL A 393 40.15 29.95 -2.48
N THR A 394 38.96 30.59 -2.33
CA THR A 394 38.84 32.05 -2.31
C THR A 394 39.19 32.67 -0.94
N TRP A 395 38.85 32.01 0.16
CA TRP A 395 38.91 32.62 1.49
C TRP A 395 39.87 31.95 2.49
N SER A 396 40.51 30.82 2.12
CA SER A 396 41.39 30.05 3.03
C SER A 396 42.68 30.78 3.45
N HIS A 397 42.99 31.94 2.84
CA HIS A 397 44.18 32.71 3.22
C HIS A 397 44.09 33.34 4.63
N ARG A 398 42.90 33.47 5.20
CA ARG A 398 42.71 33.98 6.58
C ARG A 398 42.45 32.82 7.56
N ALA A 399 43.18 32.83 8.70
CA ALA A 399 43.09 31.77 9.69
C ALA A 399 41.66 31.53 10.21
N ILE A 400 40.86 32.59 10.36
CA ILE A 400 39.46 32.51 10.82
C ILE A 400 38.58 31.72 9.87
N TYR A 401 38.75 31.88 8.54
CA TYR A 401 37.98 31.12 7.56
C TYR A 401 38.41 29.68 7.50
N ARG A 402 39.72 29.37 7.69
CA ARG A 402 40.19 27.98 7.81
C ARG A 402 39.59 27.28 9.02
N ALA A 403 39.54 27.95 10.13
CA ALA A 403 38.92 27.43 11.37
C ALA A 403 37.40 27.20 11.18
N ALA A 404 36.68 28.16 10.59
CA ALA A 404 35.24 28.02 10.31
C ALA A 404 34.96 26.84 9.36
N TRP A 405 35.77 26.67 8.32
CA TRP A 405 35.65 25.53 7.39
C TRP A 405 35.97 24.19 8.05
N ALA A 406 37.02 24.15 8.87
CA ALA A 406 37.35 22.94 9.64
C ALA A 406 36.22 22.56 10.58
N PHE A 407 35.59 23.54 11.22
CA PHE A 407 34.46 23.33 12.09
C PHE A 407 33.23 22.79 11.30
N ILE A 408 32.85 23.40 10.16
CA ILE A 408 31.74 22.92 9.31
C ILE A 408 31.99 21.48 8.84
N VAL A 409 33.20 21.16 8.38
CA VAL A 409 33.56 19.81 7.93
C VAL A 409 33.50 18.81 9.10
N ALA A 410 33.99 19.19 10.27
CA ALA A 410 33.93 18.35 11.46
C ALA A 410 32.49 18.07 11.90
N VAL A 411 31.65 19.09 11.94
CA VAL A 411 30.22 18.94 12.29
C VAL A 411 29.51 18.07 11.27
N GLY A 412 29.71 18.28 9.98
CA GLY A 412 29.13 17.42 8.93
C GLY A 412 29.60 15.97 9.04
N PHE A 413 30.87 15.73 9.29
CA PHE A 413 31.41 14.39 9.48
C PHE A 413 30.85 13.70 10.74
N LEU A 414 30.75 14.41 11.85
CA LEU A 414 30.16 13.91 13.10
C LEU A 414 28.67 13.59 12.91
N SER A 415 27.92 14.42 12.15
CA SER A 415 26.52 14.15 11.81
C SER A 415 26.39 12.86 10.99
N ILE A 416 27.23 12.65 9.98
CA ILE A 416 27.25 11.42 9.17
C ILE A 416 27.54 10.21 10.07
N LEU A 417 28.57 10.27 10.91
CA LEU A 417 28.92 9.15 11.82
C LEU A 417 27.77 8.82 12.78
N TYR A 418 27.10 9.86 13.27
CA TYR A 418 25.97 9.71 14.18
C TYR A 418 24.75 9.04 13.52
N LEU A 419 24.46 9.33 12.25
CA LEU A 419 23.32 8.81 11.52
C LEU A 419 23.61 7.51 10.75
N ALA A 420 24.87 7.23 10.44
CA ALA A 420 25.29 6.07 9.63
C ALA A 420 24.73 4.71 10.12
N PRO A 421 24.62 4.42 11.42
CA PRO A 421 24.05 3.18 11.91
C PRO A 421 22.61 2.94 11.41
N LEU A 422 21.82 4.00 11.20
CA LEU A 422 20.46 3.94 10.66
C LEU A 422 20.44 3.66 9.15
N TRP A 423 21.44 4.13 8.42
CA TRP A 423 21.54 3.92 6.97
C TRP A 423 22.06 2.54 6.59
N VAL A 424 22.91 1.95 7.45
CA VAL A 424 23.44 0.62 7.20
C VAL A 424 22.72 -0.49 7.99
N GLY A 425 21.71 -0.15 8.78
CA GLY A 425 20.94 -1.11 9.55
C GLY A 425 21.77 -1.85 10.60
N MET A 426 22.59 -1.12 11.36
CA MET A 426 23.35 -1.72 12.47
C MET A 426 22.43 -2.05 13.64
N SER A 427 22.77 -3.12 14.35
CA SER A 427 22.15 -3.45 15.65
C SER A 427 22.64 -2.48 16.69
N MET A 428 21.72 -1.83 17.40
CA MET A 428 22.02 -0.81 18.40
C MET A 428 21.34 -1.12 19.73
N PRO A 429 21.98 -0.83 20.88
CA PRO A 429 21.33 -0.92 22.19
C PRO A 429 20.11 0.02 22.26
N ARG A 430 19.02 -0.42 22.86
CA ARG A 430 17.78 0.40 22.99
C ARG A 430 18.03 1.80 23.59
N PRO A 431 18.83 1.98 24.65
CA PRO A 431 19.10 3.32 25.19
C PRO A 431 19.73 4.26 24.18
N TRP A 432 20.71 3.76 23.43
CA TRP A 432 21.39 4.55 22.39
C TRP A 432 20.43 4.92 21.26
N TYR A 433 19.59 3.95 20.86
CA TYR A 433 18.55 4.18 19.89
C TYR A 433 17.58 5.30 20.29
N HIS A 434 17.16 5.37 21.56
CA HIS A 434 16.31 6.45 22.06
C HIS A 434 17.02 7.79 22.11
N ALA A 435 18.35 7.80 22.32
CA ALA A 435 19.15 9.00 22.29
C ALA A 435 19.41 9.57 20.88
N VAL A 436 19.38 8.72 19.85
CA VAL A 436 19.58 9.09 18.44
C VAL A 436 18.31 9.71 17.83
N TRP A 437 17.20 9.74 18.56
CA TRP A 437 15.94 10.19 18.02
C TRP A 437 15.54 11.61 18.40
N TRP A 438 15.43 12.42 17.42
CA TRP A 438 14.64 13.67 17.35
C TRP A 438 14.22 13.90 15.92
N PRO A 439 13.34 14.74 15.58
CA PRO A 439 12.23 15.30 16.30
C PRO A 439 11.10 14.30 16.52
N PRO A 440 10.07 14.60 17.30
CA PRO A 440 8.93 13.67 17.52
C PRO A 440 8.25 13.17 16.24
N SER A 441 8.35 13.93 15.14
CA SER A 441 7.82 13.55 13.81
C SER A 441 8.56 12.38 13.16
N TRP A 442 9.80 12.08 13.60
CA TRP A 442 10.58 10.95 13.10
C TRP A 442 10.30 9.66 13.87
N ASN A 443 9.72 9.78 15.05
CA ASN A 443 9.35 8.65 15.87
C ASN A 443 7.83 8.52 15.83
N PRO A 444 7.24 7.70 14.95
CA PRO A 444 5.91 7.21 15.22
C PRO A 444 6.04 6.55 16.59
N ARG A 445 5.35 7.07 17.62
CA ARG A 445 5.42 6.59 18.99
C ARG A 445 5.11 5.09 18.99
N VAL A 446 6.14 4.28 18.82
CA VAL A 446 6.09 2.87 19.05
C VAL A 446 6.07 2.73 20.57
N LYS A 447 4.89 2.76 21.17
CA LYS A 447 4.74 2.15 22.47
C LYS A 447 5.26 0.73 22.28
N ALA A 448 6.28 0.36 23.00
CA ALA A 448 6.86 -0.96 22.97
C ALA A 448 5.78 -1.97 23.36
N ALA A 449 5.02 -2.44 22.39
CA ALA A 449 4.20 -3.62 22.53
C ALA A 449 5.16 -4.81 22.49
N SER A 450 5.37 -5.42 23.60
CA SER A 450 5.96 -6.73 23.69
C SER A 450 5.13 -7.68 22.83
N ARG A 451 5.75 -8.22 21.78
CA ARG A 451 5.32 -9.38 20.98
C ARG A 451 4.54 -9.23 19.69
N ALA A 452 3.87 -8.14 19.36
CA ALA A 452 3.24 -8.00 18.07
C ALA A 452 3.76 -6.77 17.33
N THR A 453 3.80 -6.84 16.01
CA THR A 453 4.13 -5.74 15.10
C THR A 453 2.95 -4.78 14.97
N SER A 454 2.37 -4.33 16.08
CA SER A 454 1.35 -3.30 16.07
C SER A 454 2.01 -1.92 15.94
N PHE A 455 1.75 -1.23 14.84
CA PHE A 455 2.18 0.14 14.63
C PHE A 455 1.09 1.09 15.10
N PRO A 456 1.32 1.94 16.12
CA PRO A 456 0.37 3.01 16.41
C PRO A 456 0.31 3.96 15.22
N LEU A 457 -0.84 4.01 14.58
CA LEU A 457 -1.11 4.94 13.49
C LEU A 457 -1.43 6.32 14.09
N THR A 458 -0.51 7.27 13.98
CA THR A 458 -0.81 8.68 14.22
C THR A 458 -1.42 9.28 12.94
N TYR A 459 -2.59 8.82 12.58
CA TYR A 459 -3.34 9.37 11.47
C TYR A 459 -4.52 10.18 12.01
N HIS A 460 -4.59 11.44 11.61
CA HIS A 460 -5.80 12.22 11.73
C HIS A 460 -6.56 12.07 10.40
N PRO A 461 -7.69 11.34 10.37
CA PRO A 461 -8.47 11.21 9.16
C PRO A 461 -8.90 12.60 8.68
N MET A 462 -8.72 12.85 7.38
CA MET A 462 -9.25 14.08 6.79
C MET A 462 -10.77 14.02 6.81
N ARG A 463 -11.37 14.94 7.57
CA ARG A 463 -12.80 15.14 7.62
C ARG A 463 -13.21 15.99 6.43
N GLU A 464 -14.06 15.46 5.56
CA GLU A 464 -14.72 16.20 4.49
C GLU A 464 -16.18 16.42 4.87
N THR A 465 -16.64 17.65 4.80
CA THR A 465 -18.06 17.96 5.00
C THR A 465 -18.85 17.51 3.79
N ILE A 466 -19.94 16.78 4.02
CA ILE A 466 -20.84 16.30 3.00
C ILE A 466 -22.06 17.23 2.97
N GLY A 467 -22.54 17.59 1.77
CA GLY A 467 -23.80 18.29 1.60
C GLY A 467 -25.00 17.48 2.12
N ARG A 468 -26.13 18.13 2.36
CA ARG A 468 -27.36 17.44 2.78
C ARG A 468 -27.80 16.43 1.73
N TRP A 469 -28.15 15.25 2.16
CA TRP A 469 -28.83 14.26 1.32
C TRP A 469 -30.32 14.58 1.23
N PRO A 470 -30.87 14.81 0.05
CA PRO A 470 -32.28 15.20 -0.08
C PRO A 470 -33.28 14.07 0.22
N ILE A 471 -32.81 12.81 0.29
CA ILE A 471 -33.68 11.62 0.29
C ILE A 471 -34.08 11.17 1.69
N LEU A 472 -33.29 11.41 2.71
CA LEU A 472 -33.51 10.85 4.05
C LEU A 472 -34.28 11.80 4.96
N ALA A 473 -35.34 12.42 4.41
CA ALA A 473 -36.23 13.22 5.21
C ALA A 473 -37.14 12.31 6.02
N THR A 474 -36.69 11.76 7.15
CA THR A 474 -37.62 11.17 8.12
C THR A 474 -36.97 10.84 9.45
N ALA A 475 -37.72 11.12 10.44
CA ALA A 475 -37.69 10.75 11.86
C ALA A 475 -36.54 9.83 12.34
N LEU A 476 -36.19 10.08 13.60
CA LEU A 476 -35.34 9.22 14.41
C LEU A 476 -35.62 7.73 14.19
N ALA A 477 -34.57 6.92 14.08
CA ALA A 477 -34.69 5.48 13.92
C ALA A 477 -35.66 4.88 14.97
N SER A 478 -36.66 4.18 14.52
CA SER A 478 -37.64 3.47 15.34
C SER A 478 -37.30 1.98 15.54
N GLY A 479 -36.02 1.64 15.53
CA GLY A 479 -35.51 0.28 15.75
C GLY A 479 -35.35 -0.10 17.22
N PRO A 480 -34.85 -1.28 17.53
CA PRO A 480 -34.51 -1.70 18.89
C PRO A 480 -33.51 -0.72 19.53
N ALA A 481 -33.41 -0.70 20.83
CA ALA A 481 -32.31 -0.01 21.51
C ALA A 481 -30.96 -0.58 21.02
N LEU A 482 -29.92 0.25 21.07
CA LEU A 482 -28.57 -0.25 20.81
C LEU A 482 -28.31 -1.46 21.72
N PRO A 483 -27.98 -2.62 21.17
CA PRO A 483 -27.60 -3.76 22.00
C PRO A 483 -26.34 -3.38 22.79
N SER A 484 -26.34 -3.77 24.04
CA SER A 484 -25.16 -3.71 24.88
C SER A 484 -25.13 -5.03 25.66
N PRO A 485 -24.21 -5.89 25.31
CA PRO A 485 -23.11 -5.80 24.34
C PRO A 485 -23.51 -6.07 22.88
N TRP A 486 -22.64 -5.67 21.93
CA TRP A 486 -22.68 -6.11 20.51
C TRP A 486 -22.05 -7.48 20.40
N ALA A 487 -22.77 -8.51 20.80
CA ALA A 487 -22.25 -9.86 20.97
C ALA A 487 -22.25 -10.70 19.68
N GLU A 488 -22.77 -10.19 18.58
CA GLU A 488 -22.83 -10.85 17.28
C GLU A 488 -22.82 -9.85 16.12
N PHE A 489 -22.66 -10.37 14.90
CA PHE A 489 -22.64 -9.59 13.66
C PHE A 489 -23.87 -8.67 13.55
N ARG A 490 -23.61 -7.37 13.35
CA ARG A 490 -24.64 -6.31 13.22
C ARG A 490 -25.62 -6.20 14.40
N GLY A 491 -25.28 -6.81 15.54
CA GLY A 491 -26.04 -6.69 16.75
C GLY A 491 -27.44 -7.29 16.76
N THR A 492 -27.87 -7.95 15.66
CA THR A 492 -29.19 -8.60 15.54
C THR A 492 -29.15 -9.83 14.65
N THR A 493 -29.88 -10.87 15.01
CA THR A 493 -30.00 -12.10 14.21
C THR A 493 -30.73 -11.92 12.88
N THR A 494 -31.52 -10.85 12.75
CA THR A 494 -32.28 -10.52 11.53
C THR A 494 -31.50 -9.67 10.53
N HIS A 495 -30.33 -9.18 10.94
CA HIS A 495 -29.49 -8.22 10.20
C HIS A 495 -30.11 -6.84 9.92
N ASN A 496 -31.16 -6.45 10.62
CA ASN A 496 -31.66 -5.09 10.52
C ASN A 496 -30.88 -4.13 11.40
N SER A 497 -29.81 -3.57 10.88
CA SER A 497 -28.87 -2.68 11.57
C SER A 497 -29.48 -1.27 11.78
N VAL A 498 -30.63 -1.19 12.43
CA VAL A 498 -31.34 0.04 12.77
C VAL A 498 -31.59 0.10 14.26
N PHE A 499 -30.95 1.02 14.94
CA PHE A 499 -30.96 1.12 16.40
C PHE A 499 -31.41 2.49 16.90
N ARG A 500 -32.20 2.52 17.96
CA ARG A 500 -32.44 3.71 18.76
C ARG A 500 -31.15 4.08 19.49
N GLY A 501 -30.77 5.32 19.46
CA GLY A 501 -29.59 5.83 20.16
C GLY A 501 -29.71 7.32 20.46
N THR A 502 -28.87 7.79 21.37
CA THR A 502 -28.74 9.22 21.70
C THR A 502 -27.90 9.98 20.67
N LEU A 503 -27.27 9.25 19.73
CA LEU A 503 -26.42 9.85 18.70
C LEU A 503 -27.20 10.90 17.88
N ARG A 504 -26.62 12.11 17.83
CA ARG A 504 -27.11 13.23 17.03
C ARG A 504 -25.98 13.80 16.22
N VAL A 505 -26.07 13.70 14.91
CA VAL A 505 -25.16 14.28 13.95
C VAL A 505 -25.85 15.47 13.30
N SER A 506 -25.24 16.65 13.38
CA SER A 506 -25.82 17.88 12.82
C SER A 506 -25.53 18.05 11.34
N HIS A 507 -24.37 17.60 10.89
CA HIS A 507 -23.89 17.72 9.51
C HIS A 507 -23.28 16.42 9.05
N GLY A 508 -23.50 16.07 7.77
CA GLY A 508 -22.85 14.94 7.15
C GLY A 508 -21.36 15.15 6.96
N TYR A 509 -20.58 14.09 7.14
CA TYR A 509 -19.13 14.08 6.91
C TYR A 509 -18.66 12.70 6.46
N SER A 510 -17.48 12.64 5.89
CA SER A 510 -16.76 11.40 5.66
C SER A 510 -15.37 11.44 6.24
N LEU A 511 -14.90 10.28 6.66
CA LEU A 511 -13.55 10.06 7.16
C LEU A 511 -12.84 9.07 6.23
N TYR A 512 -11.67 9.44 5.74
CA TYR A 512 -10.82 8.52 5.00
C TYR A 512 -9.93 7.75 5.98
N LEU A 513 -10.08 6.44 6.07
CA LEU A 513 -9.41 5.57 7.04
C LEU A 513 -8.31 4.69 6.42
N GLY A 514 -7.91 4.94 5.20
CA GLY A 514 -6.85 4.19 4.53
C GLY A 514 -7.31 3.47 3.27
N THR A 515 -7.19 2.14 3.23
CA THR A 515 -7.65 1.31 2.11
C THR A 515 -9.12 0.91 2.28
N LYS A 516 -9.56 -0.14 1.62
CA LYS A 516 -10.94 -0.62 1.64
C LYS A 516 -11.50 -0.79 3.06
N LEU A 517 -12.74 -0.36 3.25
CA LEU A 517 -13.60 -0.76 4.36
C LEU A 517 -14.62 -1.74 3.79
N VAL A 518 -14.43 -3.01 4.09
CA VAL A 518 -15.25 -4.09 3.49
C VAL A 518 -16.56 -4.19 4.25
N GLU A 519 -16.53 -4.14 5.59
CA GLU A 519 -17.69 -4.32 6.44
C GLU A 519 -18.17 -3.02 7.13
N SER A 520 -19.32 -3.12 7.75
CA SER A 520 -19.94 -2.06 8.54
C SER A 520 -19.19 -1.82 9.84
N PRO A 521 -19.20 -0.60 10.39
CA PRO A 521 -18.69 -0.35 11.72
C PRO A 521 -19.57 -1.00 12.80
N THR A 522 -18.99 -1.26 13.95
CA THR A 522 -19.75 -1.53 15.19
C THR A 522 -19.83 -0.26 16.03
N VAL A 523 -20.99 0.05 16.57
CA VAL A 523 -21.20 1.28 17.33
C VAL A 523 -21.59 0.99 18.77
N SER A 524 -20.83 1.52 19.72
CA SER A 524 -21.18 1.50 21.15
C SER A 524 -21.24 2.93 21.69
N GLY A 525 -22.38 3.35 22.17
CA GLY A 525 -22.65 4.75 22.50
C GLY A 525 -22.50 5.66 21.27
N ASN A 526 -21.60 6.63 21.34
CA ASN A 526 -21.28 7.54 20.25
C ASN A 526 -19.97 7.18 19.52
N ILE A 527 -19.36 6.03 19.80
CA ILE A 527 -18.09 5.61 19.24
C ILE A 527 -18.32 4.50 18.22
N ALA A 528 -17.79 4.67 17.03
CA ALA A 528 -17.72 3.63 16.00
C ALA A 528 -16.34 2.96 16.01
N TYR A 529 -16.34 1.63 15.96
CA TYR A 529 -15.13 0.80 15.84
C TYR A 529 -15.07 0.25 14.42
N VAL A 530 -13.95 0.49 13.73
CA VAL A 530 -13.81 0.18 12.30
C VAL A 530 -12.50 -0.55 12.03
N GLY A 531 -12.59 -1.80 11.60
CA GLY A 531 -11.45 -2.54 11.04
C GLY A 531 -11.18 -2.15 9.59
N THR A 532 -9.94 -2.26 9.15
CA THR A 532 -9.54 -1.90 7.78
C THR A 532 -8.65 -2.92 7.13
N ASN A 533 -8.68 -3.01 5.78
CA ASN A 533 -7.73 -3.81 5.01
C ASN A 533 -6.30 -3.24 5.04
N SER A 534 -6.09 -2.07 5.61
CA SER A 534 -4.77 -1.49 5.85
C SER A 534 -4.18 -1.85 7.22
N ASN A 535 -4.63 -2.95 7.81
CA ASN A 535 -4.13 -3.48 9.07
C ASN A 535 -4.30 -2.49 10.23
N ALA A 536 -5.49 -1.89 10.36
CA ALA A 536 -5.77 -0.93 11.42
C ALA A 536 -7.17 -1.10 12.00
N LEU A 537 -7.30 -0.76 13.28
CA LEU A 537 -8.56 -0.63 13.99
C LEU A 537 -8.66 0.81 14.53
N TYR A 538 -9.79 1.45 14.30
CA TYR A 538 -10.09 2.82 14.73
C TYR A 538 -11.26 2.84 15.69
N ALA A 539 -11.17 3.69 16.72
CA ALA A 539 -12.32 4.16 17.51
C ALA A 539 -12.60 5.63 17.15
N ILE A 540 -13.79 5.90 16.66
CA ILE A 540 -14.16 7.17 16.07
C ILE A 540 -15.35 7.73 16.81
N ASN A 541 -15.23 8.92 17.36
CA ASN A 541 -16.35 9.66 17.93
C ASN A 541 -17.25 10.20 16.82
N LEU A 542 -18.44 9.67 16.70
CA LEU A 542 -19.38 10.00 15.61
C LEU A 542 -19.97 11.40 15.68
N VAL A 543 -19.97 12.04 16.86
CA VAL A 543 -20.47 13.40 17.03
C VAL A 543 -19.44 14.41 16.53
N SER A 544 -18.19 14.26 16.96
CA SER A 544 -17.10 15.17 16.59
C SER A 544 -16.42 14.79 15.28
N GLY A 545 -16.49 13.52 14.85
CA GLY A 545 -15.71 12.95 13.76
C GLY A 545 -14.21 12.82 14.11
N ALA A 546 -13.84 12.92 15.37
CA ALA A 546 -12.48 12.72 15.83
C ALA A 546 -12.18 11.24 16.04
N VAL A 547 -10.93 10.84 15.86
CA VAL A 547 -10.43 9.53 16.24
C VAL A 547 -9.97 9.60 17.69
N ASP A 548 -10.66 8.87 18.55
CA ASP A 548 -10.29 8.78 19.96
C ASP A 548 -9.01 7.98 20.14
N TRP A 549 -8.92 6.85 19.43
CA TRP A 549 -7.70 6.04 19.34
C TRP A 549 -7.65 5.23 18.05
N SER A 550 -6.45 4.81 17.65
CA SER A 550 -6.22 3.88 16.55
C SER A 550 -5.05 2.99 16.84
N VAL A 551 -5.12 1.74 16.37
CA VAL A 551 -4.07 0.74 16.57
C VAL A 551 -3.78 -0.02 15.29
N GLY A 552 -2.52 -0.42 15.11
CA GLY A 552 -2.13 -1.29 14.02
C GLY A 552 -2.46 -2.76 14.35
N LEU A 553 -2.93 -3.48 13.36
CA LEU A 553 -3.23 -4.91 13.44
C LEU A 553 -2.14 -5.72 12.74
N PRO A 554 -1.89 -6.97 13.15
CA PRO A 554 -0.84 -7.80 12.55
C PRO A 554 -1.21 -8.30 11.14
N ASN A 555 -2.50 -8.26 10.77
CA ASN A 555 -3.04 -8.60 9.46
C ASN A 555 -4.27 -7.75 9.14
N GLN A 556 -4.91 -7.99 8.00
CA GLN A 556 -6.11 -7.27 7.58
C GLN A 556 -7.30 -7.58 8.50
N ALA A 557 -8.15 -6.57 8.70
CA ALA A 557 -9.45 -6.73 9.32
C ALA A 557 -10.53 -6.42 8.28
N MET A 558 -11.30 -7.43 7.92
CA MET A 558 -12.29 -7.34 6.84
C MET A 558 -13.73 -7.46 7.36
N THR A 559 -13.90 -7.62 8.66
CA THR A 559 -15.20 -7.76 9.31
C THR A 559 -15.45 -6.73 10.39
N ALA A 560 -16.66 -6.68 10.90
CA ALA A 560 -17.03 -5.79 11.98
C ALA A 560 -16.40 -6.28 13.30
N PRO A 561 -15.81 -5.38 14.12
CA PRO A 561 -15.39 -5.75 15.47
C PRO A 561 -16.60 -6.05 16.37
N LEU A 562 -16.39 -6.79 17.44
CA LEU A 562 -17.34 -6.92 18.53
C LEU A 562 -17.01 -5.97 19.67
N VAL A 563 -18.01 -5.60 20.46
CA VAL A 563 -17.83 -4.82 21.70
C VAL A 563 -18.58 -5.47 22.84
N ASP A 564 -17.84 -5.99 23.80
CA ASP A 564 -18.42 -6.59 25.00
C ASP A 564 -17.53 -6.40 26.23
N ASN A 565 -18.13 -6.17 27.38
CA ASN A 565 -17.45 -6.05 28.69
C ASN A 565 -16.23 -5.11 28.70
N GLY A 566 -16.30 -3.96 27.98
CA GLY A 566 -15.23 -3.00 27.90
C GLY A 566 -14.05 -3.41 26.98
N LEU A 567 -14.26 -4.43 26.17
CA LEU A 567 -13.33 -4.94 25.18
C LEU A 567 -13.87 -4.77 23.76
N VAL A 568 -12.96 -4.51 22.82
CA VAL A 568 -13.20 -4.57 21.37
C VAL A 568 -12.47 -5.79 20.86
N VAL A 569 -13.23 -6.79 20.36
CA VAL A 569 -12.69 -8.04 19.82
C VAL A 569 -12.78 -8.03 18.31
N ILE A 570 -11.70 -8.43 17.64
CA ILE A 570 -11.63 -8.45 16.19
C ILE A 570 -10.77 -9.62 15.70
N GLY A 571 -11.25 -10.30 14.67
CA GLY A 571 -10.46 -11.27 13.93
C GLY A 571 -9.60 -10.61 12.87
N VAL A 572 -8.44 -11.20 12.56
CA VAL A 572 -7.53 -10.74 11.52
C VAL A 572 -7.02 -11.88 10.67
N GLY A 573 -6.87 -11.58 9.38
CA GLY A 573 -6.40 -12.55 8.40
C GLY A 573 -6.24 -11.95 7.01
N ASN A 574 -6.13 -12.80 6.02
CA ASN A 574 -6.20 -12.42 4.60
C ASN A 574 -6.69 -13.60 3.77
N ASN A 575 -7.21 -13.31 2.58
CA ASN A 575 -7.80 -14.29 1.68
C ASN A 575 -6.77 -15.15 0.89
N ALA A 576 -5.52 -15.19 1.32
CA ALA A 576 -4.48 -15.98 0.67
C ALA A 576 -4.54 -17.45 1.11
N PHE A 577 -4.55 -18.38 0.17
CA PHE A 577 -4.47 -19.81 0.49
C PHE A 577 -3.04 -20.23 0.87
N ARG A 578 -2.91 -20.94 1.97
CA ARG A 578 -1.61 -21.33 2.54
C ARG A 578 -1.16 -22.72 2.12
N THR A 579 -1.99 -23.72 2.36
CA THR A 579 -1.69 -25.14 2.08
C THR A 579 -2.96 -25.90 1.77
N TYR A 580 -2.82 -26.92 0.93
CA TYR A 580 -3.86 -27.94 0.78
C TYR A 580 -3.70 -28.98 1.90
N GLN A 581 -4.79 -29.31 2.60
CA GLN A 581 -4.84 -30.37 3.60
C GLN A 581 -5.84 -31.43 3.16
N GLN A 582 -5.41 -32.69 3.13
CA GLN A 582 -6.25 -33.79 2.72
C GLN A 582 -7.48 -33.90 3.65
N GLY A 583 -8.68 -33.94 3.07
CA GLY A 583 -9.94 -33.96 3.80
C GLY A 583 -10.46 -32.60 4.28
N GLN A 584 -9.63 -31.55 4.30
CA GLN A 584 -10.02 -30.20 4.69
C GLN A 584 -10.06 -29.23 3.50
N GLY A 585 -9.34 -29.55 2.41
CA GLY A 585 -9.14 -28.65 1.30
C GLY A 585 -8.05 -27.61 1.58
N TRP A 586 -8.23 -26.42 1.01
CA TRP A 586 -7.30 -25.31 1.19
C TRP A 586 -7.54 -24.58 2.52
N VAL A 587 -6.46 -24.32 3.24
CA VAL A 587 -6.48 -23.45 4.44
C VAL A 587 -6.26 -22.01 3.98
N ARG A 588 -7.16 -21.10 4.34
CA ARG A 588 -7.05 -19.66 4.07
C ARG A 588 -6.31 -18.94 5.17
N GLY A 589 -5.64 -17.85 4.80
CA GLY A 589 -4.90 -16.95 5.68
C GLY A 589 -3.41 -17.26 5.78
N GLN A 590 -2.60 -16.25 5.48
CA GLN A 590 -1.15 -16.27 5.62
C GLN A 590 -0.69 -15.18 6.57
N GLY A 591 0.50 -15.34 7.16
CA GLY A 591 1.06 -14.37 8.10
C GLY A 591 0.52 -14.56 9.52
N ALA A 592 0.41 -13.47 10.25
CA ALA A 592 -0.10 -13.46 11.62
C ALA A 592 -1.63 -13.39 11.61
N ASN A 593 -2.30 -14.55 11.61
CA ASN A 593 -3.74 -14.65 11.75
C ASN A 593 -4.10 -14.85 13.22
N GLY A 594 -5.29 -14.44 13.61
CA GLY A 594 -5.78 -14.65 14.97
C GLY A 594 -6.88 -13.69 15.39
N ILE A 595 -7.26 -13.80 16.63
CA ILE A 595 -8.26 -12.96 17.27
C ILE A 595 -7.56 -12.06 18.30
N LEU A 596 -7.91 -10.78 18.31
CA LEU A 596 -7.35 -9.79 19.24
C LEU A 596 -8.46 -9.16 20.07
N ALA A 597 -8.12 -8.78 21.31
CA ALA A 597 -8.96 -7.91 22.10
C ALA A 597 -8.21 -6.66 22.54
N PHE A 598 -8.90 -5.55 22.48
CA PHE A 598 -8.40 -4.23 22.85
C PHE A 598 -9.29 -3.66 23.95
N ASN A 599 -8.69 -2.90 24.86
CA ASN A 599 -9.46 -2.12 25.82
C ASN A 599 -10.30 -1.07 25.07
N GLN A 600 -11.59 -1.06 25.28
CA GLN A 600 -12.56 -0.24 24.56
C GLN A 600 -12.26 1.27 24.67
N ALA A 601 -11.81 1.74 25.84
CA ALA A 601 -11.58 3.15 26.08
C ALA A 601 -10.22 3.63 25.61
N SER A 602 -9.17 2.78 25.69
CA SER A 602 -7.80 3.20 25.43
C SER A 602 -7.19 2.67 24.14
N GLY A 603 -7.80 1.66 23.52
CA GLY A 603 -7.21 0.94 22.37
C GLY A 603 -5.97 0.11 22.74
N GLN A 604 -5.68 -0.07 24.02
CA GLN A 604 -4.57 -0.93 24.44
C GLN A 604 -4.91 -2.39 24.18
N GLU A 605 -4.00 -3.12 23.51
CA GLU A 605 -4.12 -4.56 23.34
C GLU A 605 -4.15 -5.27 24.70
N VAL A 606 -5.16 -6.09 24.91
CA VAL A 606 -5.34 -6.91 26.12
C VAL A 606 -4.77 -8.29 25.88
N TRP A 607 -5.14 -8.93 24.77
CA TRP A 607 -4.62 -10.23 24.37
C TRP A 607 -4.66 -10.44 22.86
N PHE A 608 -3.84 -11.36 22.39
CA PHE A 608 -3.82 -11.91 21.03
C PHE A 608 -3.80 -13.42 21.08
N HIS A 609 -4.77 -14.06 20.44
CA HIS A 609 -4.84 -15.51 20.26
C HIS A 609 -4.50 -15.86 18.81
N PRO A 610 -3.30 -16.43 18.53
CA PRO A 610 -2.92 -16.81 17.18
C PRO A 610 -3.64 -18.07 16.72
N THR A 611 -4.06 -18.10 15.45
CA THR A 611 -4.72 -19.23 14.81
C THR A 611 -3.95 -19.75 13.60
N ARG A 612 -4.35 -20.93 13.08
CA ARG A 612 -3.72 -21.53 11.91
C ARG A 612 -4.22 -21.00 10.59
N GLY A 613 -5.38 -20.38 10.55
CA GLY A 613 -6.01 -19.80 9.36
C GLY A 613 -6.43 -18.36 9.61
N GLU A 614 -7.08 -17.75 8.64
CA GLU A 614 -7.66 -16.43 8.79
C GLU A 614 -8.80 -16.45 9.81
N ASP A 615 -9.02 -15.31 10.44
CA ASP A 615 -10.17 -15.07 11.32
C ASP A 615 -10.76 -13.73 10.86
N MET A 616 -11.43 -13.75 9.72
CA MET A 616 -12.00 -12.55 9.10
C MET A 616 -13.52 -12.48 9.27
N ALA A 617 -14.15 -13.51 9.80
CA ALA A 617 -15.54 -13.45 10.23
C ALA A 617 -15.68 -12.59 11.49
N THR A 618 -16.87 -12.03 11.74
CA THR A 618 -17.18 -11.44 13.03
C THR A 618 -17.44 -12.55 14.03
N PRO A 619 -16.67 -12.67 15.13
CA PRO A 619 -16.92 -13.66 16.16
C PRO A 619 -18.30 -13.49 16.82
N ALA A 620 -18.77 -14.47 17.56
CA ALA A 620 -19.90 -14.31 18.47
C ALA A 620 -19.42 -14.37 19.93
N VAL A 621 -20.08 -13.63 20.81
CA VAL A 621 -19.78 -13.65 22.24
C VAL A 621 -21.03 -14.03 23.02
N LYS A 622 -20.88 -14.94 23.97
CA LYS A 622 -21.93 -15.33 24.92
C LYS A 622 -21.33 -15.70 26.27
N ASP A 623 -21.90 -15.16 27.32
CA ASP A 623 -21.55 -15.47 28.71
C ASP A 623 -20.03 -15.37 29.01
N GLY A 624 -19.35 -14.37 28.39
CA GLY A 624 -17.91 -14.14 28.53
C GLY A 624 -17.04 -15.10 27.74
N VAL A 625 -17.58 -15.79 26.73
CA VAL A 625 -16.85 -16.68 25.83
C VAL A 625 -16.97 -16.18 24.38
N VAL A 626 -15.83 -16.04 23.72
CA VAL A 626 -15.72 -15.70 22.30
C VAL A 626 -15.72 -16.98 21.47
N TYR A 627 -16.56 -17.07 20.47
CA TYR A 627 -16.65 -18.19 19.52
C TYR A 627 -16.25 -17.73 18.14
N GLU A 628 -15.44 -18.55 17.45
CA GLU A 628 -14.96 -18.26 16.09
C GLU A 628 -14.80 -19.56 15.28
N MET A 629 -15.01 -19.48 13.96
CA MET A 629 -14.67 -20.53 13.02
C MET A 629 -13.52 -20.07 12.14
N THR A 630 -12.38 -20.71 12.28
CA THR A 630 -11.13 -20.26 11.64
C THR A 630 -11.00 -20.74 10.20
N GLY A 631 -10.21 -20.02 9.38
CA GLY A 631 -9.81 -20.46 8.05
C GLY A 631 -8.97 -21.74 8.01
N GLY A 632 -8.60 -22.28 9.18
CA GLY A 632 -7.95 -23.58 9.40
C GLY A 632 -8.90 -24.74 9.69
N GLY A 633 -10.21 -24.52 9.67
CA GLY A 633 -11.20 -25.57 9.89
C GLY A 633 -11.50 -25.87 11.35
N HIS A 634 -11.16 -24.99 12.27
CA HIS A 634 -11.34 -25.16 13.70
C HIS A 634 -12.40 -24.20 14.24
N PHE A 635 -13.41 -24.73 14.91
CA PHE A 635 -14.33 -23.95 15.72
C PHE A 635 -13.74 -23.85 17.13
N ILE A 636 -13.47 -22.64 17.58
CA ILE A 636 -12.77 -22.36 18.83
C ILE A 636 -13.62 -21.55 19.79
N ALA A 637 -13.40 -21.77 21.09
CA ALA A 637 -13.99 -20.98 22.16
C ALA A 637 -12.91 -20.42 23.07
N LEU A 638 -12.88 -19.08 23.22
CA LEU A 638 -11.87 -18.36 24.01
C LEU A 638 -12.54 -17.65 25.18
N ASP A 639 -11.84 -17.57 26.31
CA ASP A 639 -12.23 -16.70 27.42
C ASP A 639 -12.10 -15.23 26.98
N LEU A 640 -13.17 -14.46 27.06
CA LEU A 640 -13.22 -13.08 26.56
C LEU A 640 -12.19 -12.16 27.24
N LYS A 641 -11.91 -12.34 28.52
CA LYS A 641 -11.01 -11.47 29.29
C LYS A 641 -9.54 -11.76 29.03
N THR A 642 -9.21 -13.03 28.78
CA THR A 642 -7.81 -13.48 28.74
C THR A 642 -7.35 -13.99 27.38
N GLY A 643 -8.26 -14.25 26.43
CA GLY A 643 -7.96 -14.89 25.16
C GLY A 643 -7.52 -16.36 25.28
N LYS A 644 -7.61 -16.94 26.47
CA LYS A 644 -7.23 -18.34 26.68
C LYS A 644 -8.26 -19.27 26.04
N ARG A 645 -7.78 -20.22 25.25
CA ARG A 645 -8.64 -21.22 24.65
C ARG A 645 -9.28 -22.12 25.74
N LEU A 646 -10.60 -22.15 25.74
CA LEU A 646 -11.39 -22.99 26.61
C LEU A 646 -11.59 -24.38 26.01
N TRP A 647 -11.97 -24.42 24.73
CA TRP A 647 -12.09 -25.65 23.96
C TRP A 647 -11.99 -25.37 22.45
N GLU A 648 -11.85 -26.44 21.67
CA GLU A 648 -11.70 -26.39 20.23
C GLU A 648 -12.31 -27.66 19.63
N LYS A 649 -12.91 -27.52 18.44
CA LYS A 649 -13.45 -28.64 17.68
C LYS A 649 -13.08 -28.50 16.22
N HIS A 650 -12.43 -29.51 15.64
CA HIS A 650 -12.14 -29.58 14.25
C HIS A 650 -13.38 -29.98 13.44
N LEU A 651 -13.87 -29.13 12.55
CA LEU A 651 -15.04 -29.36 11.71
C LEU A 651 -14.68 -29.57 10.25
N GLY A 652 -13.52 -29.09 9.82
CA GLY A 652 -13.02 -29.08 8.46
C GLY A 652 -13.66 -27.99 7.59
N GLY A 653 -13.00 -27.70 6.47
CA GLY A 653 -13.33 -26.54 5.64
C GLY A 653 -12.73 -25.27 6.21
N PHE A 654 -13.07 -24.17 5.62
CA PHE A 654 -12.72 -22.85 6.15
C PHE A 654 -13.95 -21.94 6.17
N ASP A 655 -13.98 -21.06 7.13
CA ASP A 655 -14.78 -19.86 7.14
C ASP A 655 -13.92 -18.70 6.64
N SER A 656 -14.52 -17.76 5.94
CA SER A 656 -13.88 -16.53 5.50
C SER A 656 -14.55 -15.33 6.17
N MET A 657 -15.77 -15.00 5.75
CA MET A 657 -16.52 -13.87 6.23
C MET A 657 -17.95 -14.25 6.68
N SER A 658 -18.26 -15.53 6.76
CA SER A 658 -19.55 -16.03 7.27
C SER A 658 -19.60 -15.81 8.78
N SER A 659 -20.01 -14.62 9.18
CA SER A 659 -20.04 -14.21 10.59
C SER A 659 -20.97 -15.08 11.41
N LEU A 660 -20.59 -15.33 12.66
CA LEU A 660 -21.29 -16.25 13.55
C LEU A 660 -22.57 -15.61 14.09
N MET A 661 -23.68 -16.34 13.99
CA MET A 661 -24.98 -15.98 14.57
C MET A 661 -25.24 -16.83 15.80
N ILE A 662 -25.67 -16.20 16.88
CA ILE A 662 -25.94 -16.93 18.13
C ILE A 662 -27.38 -16.75 18.58
N GLN A 663 -28.09 -17.86 18.84
CA GLN A 663 -29.42 -17.83 19.44
C GLN A 663 -29.52 -18.92 20.54
N GLY A 664 -29.75 -18.49 21.76
CA GLY A 664 -29.70 -19.40 22.93
C GLY A 664 -28.32 -20.03 23.06
N ASN A 665 -28.23 -21.34 23.01
CA ASN A 665 -26.97 -22.08 23.04
C ASN A 665 -26.52 -22.55 21.67
N GLN A 666 -27.19 -22.14 20.59
CA GLN A 666 -26.81 -22.52 19.24
C GLN A 666 -26.04 -21.39 18.54
N VAL A 667 -24.90 -21.72 17.92
CA VAL A 667 -24.13 -20.88 17.03
C VAL A 667 -24.26 -21.44 15.63
N TYR A 668 -24.60 -20.55 14.66
CA TYR A 668 -24.80 -20.88 13.26
C TYR A 668 -23.77 -20.14 12.40
N PHE A 669 -23.20 -20.83 11.44
CA PHE A 669 -22.22 -20.29 10.46
C PHE A 669 -22.11 -21.24 9.25
N ALA A 670 -21.30 -20.87 8.27
CA ALA A 670 -21.10 -21.73 7.09
C ALA A 670 -19.61 -21.84 6.70
N THR A 671 -19.28 -22.94 6.03
CA THR A 671 -17.92 -23.22 5.59
C THR A 671 -17.90 -23.79 4.17
N ASN A 672 -16.77 -23.58 3.47
CA ASN A 672 -16.48 -24.25 2.19
C ASN A 672 -15.24 -25.14 2.30
N VAL A 673 -15.21 -26.20 1.53
CA VAL A 673 -14.03 -27.03 1.27
C VAL A 673 -13.73 -27.00 -0.22
N TYR A 674 -12.55 -26.54 -0.60
CA TYR A 674 -12.08 -26.59 -2.00
C TYR A 674 -10.94 -27.58 -2.15
N THR A 675 -11.00 -28.40 -3.20
CA THR A 675 -9.89 -29.24 -3.65
C THR A 675 -9.14 -28.62 -4.84
N SER A 676 -9.83 -27.71 -5.53
CA SER A 676 -9.34 -26.78 -6.53
C SER A 676 -10.05 -25.44 -6.33
N SER A 677 -9.73 -24.42 -7.10
CA SER A 677 -10.31 -23.09 -6.92
C SER A 677 -11.85 -23.12 -6.97
N TYR A 678 -12.45 -23.88 -7.87
CA TYR A 678 -13.90 -24.05 -8.05
C TYR A 678 -14.20 -25.36 -8.81
N PRO A 679 -15.38 -26.01 -8.61
CA PRO A 679 -16.35 -25.75 -7.55
C PRO A 679 -15.88 -26.25 -6.19
N ALA A 680 -16.55 -25.79 -5.12
CA ALA A 680 -16.31 -26.31 -3.78
C ALA A 680 -16.65 -27.81 -3.74
N ALA A 681 -15.77 -28.60 -3.13
CA ALA A 681 -16.02 -30.04 -2.93
C ALA A 681 -17.13 -30.26 -1.90
N ARG A 682 -17.29 -29.34 -0.96
CA ARG A 682 -18.32 -29.33 0.05
C ARG A 682 -18.60 -27.91 0.54
N SER A 683 -19.88 -27.58 0.70
CA SER A 683 -20.39 -26.33 1.24
C SER A 683 -21.40 -26.65 2.34
N THR A 684 -21.12 -26.29 3.59
CA THR A 684 -21.84 -26.79 4.76
C THR A 684 -22.29 -25.64 5.64
N VAL A 685 -23.57 -25.65 6.05
CA VAL A 685 -24.11 -24.84 7.14
C VAL A 685 -24.08 -25.67 8.41
N TRP A 686 -23.65 -25.06 9.51
CA TRP A 686 -23.45 -25.70 10.80
C TRP A 686 -24.37 -25.09 11.86
N ALA A 687 -24.76 -25.92 12.82
CA ALA A 687 -25.25 -25.49 14.11
C ALA A 687 -24.46 -26.21 15.21
N VAL A 688 -23.79 -25.43 16.06
CA VAL A 688 -22.98 -25.96 17.17
C VAL A 688 -23.62 -25.52 18.48
N ASN A 689 -23.89 -26.48 19.37
CA ASN A 689 -24.36 -26.19 20.71
C ASN A 689 -23.16 -25.89 21.62
N VAL A 690 -23.04 -24.64 22.06
CA VAL A 690 -21.88 -24.17 22.82
C VAL A 690 -21.93 -24.59 24.31
N ALA A 691 -23.10 -25.01 24.82
CA ALA A 691 -23.20 -25.53 26.17
C ALA A 691 -22.80 -27.01 26.26
N THR A 692 -23.03 -27.78 25.20
CA THR A 692 -22.66 -29.21 25.14
C THR A 692 -21.39 -29.47 24.36
N HIS A 693 -20.84 -28.46 23.71
CA HIS A 693 -19.68 -28.53 22.80
C HIS A 693 -19.88 -29.50 21.61
N GLN A 694 -21.13 -29.73 21.20
CA GLN A 694 -21.48 -30.70 20.16
C GLN A 694 -22.10 -30.03 18.94
N VAL A 695 -21.86 -30.61 17.75
CA VAL A 695 -22.57 -30.25 16.53
C VAL A 695 -24.02 -30.76 16.69
N SER A 696 -24.98 -29.85 16.72
CA SER A 696 -26.41 -30.18 16.75
C SER A 696 -26.84 -30.73 15.40
N TRP A 697 -26.41 -30.11 14.32
CA TRP A 697 -26.61 -30.57 12.95
C TRP A 697 -25.62 -29.89 11.99
N SER A 698 -25.43 -30.54 10.85
CA SER A 698 -24.73 -29.94 9.70
C SER A 698 -25.46 -30.30 8.40
N THR A 699 -25.56 -29.36 7.47
CA THR A 699 -26.28 -29.54 6.22
C THR A 699 -25.43 -29.10 5.04
N ASN A 700 -25.19 -30.02 4.13
CA ASN A 700 -24.54 -29.70 2.86
C ASN A 700 -25.53 -28.96 1.95
N ILE A 701 -25.10 -27.79 1.48
CA ILE A 701 -25.86 -26.98 0.52
C ILE A 701 -25.27 -27.22 -0.87
N PRO A 702 -26.12 -27.46 -1.90
CA PRO A 702 -25.66 -27.75 -3.26
C PRO A 702 -25.21 -26.47 -3.97
N VAL A 703 -24.10 -25.87 -3.52
CA VAL A 703 -23.53 -24.67 -4.10
C VAL A 703 -22.06 -24.90 -4.46
N ALA A 704 -21.63 -24.25 -5.51
CA ALA A 704 -20.27 -24.31 -6.01
C ALA A 704 -19.32 -23.38 -5.26
N SER A 705 -19.84 -22.33 -4.62
CA SER A 705 -19.06 -21.29 -3.96
C SER A 705 -19.93 -20.40 -3.07
N GLY A 706 -19.31 -19.42 -2.41
CA GLY A 706 -19.94 -18.29 -1.71
C GLY A 706 -20.38 -18.56 -0.29
N LEU A 707 -20.50 -19.81 0.12
CA LEU A 707 -21.09 -20.10 1.44
C LEU A 707 -20.18 -19.69 2.61
N SER A 708 -18.86 -19.75 2.43
CA SER A 708 -17.91 -19.29 3.45
C SER A 708 -17.91 -17.77 3.68
N ASP A 709 -18.50 -17.04 2.74
CA ASP A 709 -18.57 -15.57 2.80
C ASP A 709 -19.99 -15.08 3.14
N ALA A 710 -20.96 -16.01 3.19
CA ALA A 710 -22.37 -15.73 3.41
C ALA A 710 -22.74 -15.84 4.89
N THR A 711 -23.09 -14.72 5.52
CA THR A 711 -23.61 -14.70 6.89
C THR A 711 -25.09 -15.06 6.91
N PRO A 712 -25.52 -16.08 7.68
CA PRO A 712 -26.92 -16.47 7.76
C PRO A 712 -27.75 -15.48 8.57
N ALA A 713 -28.93 -15.10 8.11
CA ALA A 713 -29.93 -14.39 8.90
C ALA A 713 -30.89 -15.38 9.57
N LEU A 714 -31.33 -15.08 10.80
CA LEU A 714 -32.18 -15.94 11.59
C LEU A 714 -33.49 -15.23 11.96
N ALA A 715 -34.61 -15.75 11.50
CA ALA A 715 -35.92 -15.24 11.85
C ALA A 715 -36.99 -16.35 11.78
N GLY A 716 -37.98 -16.30 12.68
CA GLY A 716 -39.10 -17.23 12.69
C GLY A 716 -38.70 -18.72 12.72
N GLY A 717 -37.61 -19.05 13.42
CA GLY A 717 -37.09 -20.42 13.53
C GLY A 717 -36.47 -20.96 12.23
N LYS A 718 -36.14 -20.09 11.27
CA LYS A 718 -35.44 -20.42 10.01
C LYS A 718 -34.17 -19.62 9.85
N LEU A 719 -33.18 -20.28 9.27
CA LEU A 719 -31.94 -19.65 8.78
C LEU A 719 -32.07 -19.37 7.28
N PHE A 720 -31.70 -18.17 6.88
CA PHE A 720 -31.67 -17.76 5.47
C PHE A 720 -30.23 -17.47 5.08
N ILE A 721 -29.74 -18.12 4.03
CA ILE A 721 -28.36 -17.98 3.58
C ILE A 721 -28.29 -17.98 2.06
N ALA A 722 -27.42 -17.15 1.50
CA ALA A 722 -27.18 -17.09 0.07
C ALA A 722 -25.99 -17.97 -0.33
N GLY A 723 -25.90 -18.32 -1.60
CA GLY A 723 -24.79 -19.06 -2.17
C GLY A 723 -24.80 -19.06 -3.68
N VAL A 724 -23.72 -19.55 -4.30
CA VAL A 724 -23.52 -19.63 -5.75
C VAL A 724 -23.71 -21.08 -6.22
N PRO A 725 -24.89 -21.49 -6.72
CA PRO A 725 -25.14 -22.86 -7.13
C PRO A 725 -24.32 -23.29 -8.36
N SER A 726 -23.97 -22.38 -9.26
CA SER A 726 -23.15 -22.71 -10.41
C SER A 726 -22.26 -21.57 -10.85
N VAL A 727 -21.02 -21.89 -11.19
CA VAL A 727 -20.03 -21.00 -11.80
C VAL A 727 -19.66 -21.62 -13.15
N SER A 728 -19.89 -20.91 -14.26
CA SER A 728 -19.36 -21.29 -15.54
C SER A 728 -18.02 -20.56 -15.71
N ASP A 729 -16.96 -21.32 -16.00
CA ASP A 729 -15.64 -20.79 -16.32
C ASP A 729 -14.89 -20.13 -15.15
N HIS A 730 -14.42 -20.97 -14.22
CA HIS A 730 -13.49 -20.63 -13.14
C HIS A 730 -13.70 -19.28 -12.39
N GLY A 731 -14.92 -18.80 -12.32
CA GLY A 731 -15.29 -17.64 -11.50
C GLY A 731 -15.00 -16.26 -12.10
N GLN A 732 -14.30 -16.17 -13.20
CA GLN A 732 -13.94 -14.86 -13.78
C GLN A 732 -14.78 -14.50 -15.01
N GLY A 733 -15.74 -13.59 -14.81
CA GLY A 733 -16.32 -12.81 -15.92
C GLY A 733 -17.52 -13.40 -16.62
N THR A 734 -17.93 -14.66 -16.42
CA THR A 734 -19.03 -15.29 -17.13
C THR A 734 -19.97 -16.02 -16.19
N GLY A 735 -21.26 -15.81 -16.32
CA GLY A 735 -22.36 -16.59 -15.80
C GLY A 735 -22.29 -17.18 -14.39
N VAL A 736 -22.38 -16.33 -13.37
CA VAL A 736 -22.59 -16.75 -11.98
C VAL A 736 -24.08 -16.75 -11.67
N SER A 737 -24.58 -17.81 -11.03
CA SER A 737 -25.94 -17.85 -10.48
C SER A 737 -25.92 -17.64 -8.98
N ASN A 738 -26.88 -16.83 -8.47
CA ASN A 738 -27.14 -16.69 -7.05
C ASN A 738 -28.37 -17.46 -6.64
N ALA A 739 -28.36 -18.00 -5.43
CA ALA A 739 -29.51 -18.65 -4.81
C ALA A 739 -29.63 -18.29 -3.34
N ILE A 740 -30.84 -18.42 -2.81
CA ILE A 740 -31.13 -18.33 -1.39
C ILE A 740 -31.72 -19.66 -0.91
N TYR A 741 -31.34 -20.03 0.30
CA TYR A 741 -31.79 -21.24 0.98
C TYR A 741 -32.38 -20.85 2.34
N ALA A 742 -33.50 -21.46 2.69
CA ALA A 742 -34.09 -21.38 4.02
C ALA A 742 -33.99 -22.75 4.69
N LEU A 743 -33.37 -22.83 5.85
CA LEU A 743 -33.21 -24.02 6.65
C LEU A 743 -34.01 -23.91 7.94
N ASN A 744 -34.57 -25.03 8.42
CA ASN A 744 -35.13 -25.10 9.76
C ASN A 744 -33.98 -24.98 10.78
N ALA A 745 -34.01 -23.99 11.65
CA ALA A 745 -32.93 -23.71 12.58
C ALA A 745 -32.70 -24.84 13.62
N LYS A 746 -33.70 -25.63 13.94
CA LYS A 746 -33.57 -26.74 14.90
C LYS A 746 -33.02 -28.02 14.26
N THR A 747 -33.34 -28.28 13.00
CA THR A 747 -33.05 -29.57 12.34
C THR A 747 -32.05 -29.49 11.20
N GLY A 748 -31.73 -28.28 10.70
CA GLY A 748 -30.89 -28.05 9.52
C GLY A 748 -31.57 -28.44 8.20
N LYS A 749 -32.79 -28.97 8.17
CA LYS A 749 -33.46 -29.38 6.92
C LYS A 749 -33.77 -28.15 6.07
N ILE A 750 -33.45 -28.21 4.78
CA ILE A 750 -33.84 -27.18 3.81
C ILE A 750 -35.36 -27.19 3.70
N VAL A 751 -36.00 -26.06 3.96
CA VAL A 751 -37.43 -25.85 3.89
C VAL A 751 -37.86 -25.43 2.50
N TRP A 752 -37.11 -24.47 1.92
CA TRP A 752 -37.27 -24.00 0.57
C TRP A 752 -35.96 -23.41 0.03
N SER A 753 -35.85 -23.28 -1.27
CA SER A 753 -34.73 -22.63 -1.94
C SER A 753 -35.16 -22.03 -3.25
N HIS A 754 -34.50 -20.95 -3.68
CA HIS A 754 -34.74 -20.28 -4.96
C HIS A 754 -33.44 -19.89 -5.63
N VAL A 755 -33.33 -20.19 -6.92
CA VAL A 755 -32.31 -19.56 -7.78
C VAL A 755 -32.78 -18.15 -8.13
N LEU A 756 -32.06 -17.12 -7.69
CA LEU A 756 -32.44 -15.73 -7.84
C LEU A 756 -32.28 -15.23 -9.29
N GLY A 757 -31.27 -15.74 -9.97
CA GLY A 757 -30.95 -15.39 -11.34
C GLY A 757 -29.49 -15.69 -11.70
N ARG A 758 -29.10 -15.24 -12.89
CA ARG A 758 -27.74 -15.44 -13.44
C ARG A 758 -27.19 -14.11 -13.95
N GLY A 759 -25.90 -13.86 -13.74
CA GLY A 759 -25.24 -12.63 -14.15
C GLY A 759 -23.73 -12.77 -14.26
N LYS A 760 -23.02 -11.65 -14.33
CA LYS A 760 -21.55 -11.59 -14.42
C LYS A 760 -20.98 -10.87 -13.20
N ILE A 761 -19.94 -11.42 -12.61
CA ILE A 761 -19.12 -10.75 -11.60
C ILE A 761 -17.93 -10.10 -12.29
N LYS A 762 -17.57 -8.87 -11.92
CA LYS A 762 -16.50 -8.09 -12.57
C LYS A 762 -15.15 -8.19 -11.87
N SER A 763 -15.13 -8.57 -10.60
CA SER A 763 -13.91 -8.74 -9.81
C SER A 763 -14.17 -9.68 -8.64
N LEU A 764 -13.12 -10.30 -8.11
CA LEU A 764 -13.17 -11.16 -6.93
C LEU A 764 -13.68 -10.42 -5.67
N ASP A 765 -13.43 -9.14 -5.55
CA ASP A 765 -13.97 -8.28 -4.48
C ASP A 765 -15.51 -8.11 -4.53
N GLN A 766 -16.17 -8.68 -5.52
CA GLN A 766 -17.61 -8.61 -5.75
C GLN A 766 -18.26 -10.01 -5.69
N GLU A 767 -17.51 -11.03 -5.32
CA GLU A 767 -18.02 -12.41 -5.20
C GLU A 767 -18.73 -12.65 -3.86
N GLU A 768 -18.67 -11.69 -2.97
CA GLU A 768 -19.36 -11.76 -1.69
C GLU A 768 -20.87 -11.79 -1.91
N GLU A 769 -21.48 -12.83 -1.36
CA GLU A 769 -22.90 -13.10 -1.54
C GLU A 769 -23.77 -12.02 -0.89
N GLY A 770 -24.92 -11.75 -1.50
CA GLY A 770 -25.91 -10.85 -0.88
C GLY A 770 -26.34 -11.39 0.47
N ILE A 771 -26.20 -10.56 1.51
CA ILE A 771 -26.63 -10.92 2.85
C ILE A 771 -28.13 -10.67 2.98
N PRO A 772 -28.97 -11.67 3.38
CA PRO A 772 -30.40 -11.47 3.49
C PRO A 772 -30.75 -10.64 4.73
N LEU A 773 -31.78 -9.79 4.59
CA LEU A 773 -32.53 -9.19 5.69
C LEU A 773 -33.78 -10.02 5.93
N ALA A 774 -33.98 -10.58 7.11
CA ALA A 774 -35.15 -11.35 7.46
C ALA A 774 -35.93 -10.68 8.58
N LEU A 775 -37.03 -10.01 8.22
CA LEU A 775 -37.82 -9.22 9.17
C LEU A 775 -39.31 -9.29 8.83
N ASP A 776 -40.17 -9.27 9.86
CA ASP A 776 -41.65 -9.21 9.75
C ASP A 776 -42.24 -10.24 8.74
N GLY A 777 -41.71 -11.49 8.78
CA GLY A 777 -42.16 -12.57 7.89
C GLY A 777 -41.72 -12.46 6.42
N THR A 778 -40.86 -11.48 6.12
CA THR A 778 -40.35 -11.26 4.76
C THR A 778 -38.80 -11.38 4.75
N VAL A 779 -38.27 -11.95 3.69
CA VAL A 779 -36.81 -12.03 3.44
C VAL A 779 -36.49 -11.20 2.21
N TYR A 780 -35.64 -10.19 2.38
CA TYR A 780 -35.18 -9.32 1.32
C TYR A 780 -33.73 -9.68 0.95
N ILE A 781 -33.44 -9.75 -0.35
CA ILE A 781 -32.10 -10.06 -0.84
C ILE A 781 -31.80 -9.40 -2.17
N GLY A 782 -30.61 -8.83 -2.31
CA GLY A 782 -30.02 -8.36 -3.56
C GLY A 782 -29.07 -9.37 -4.17
N SER A 783 -28.40 -9.01 -5.26
CA SER A 783 -27.37 -9.83 -5.89
C SER A 783 -26.20 -9.01 -6.38
N PRO A 784 -24.94 -9.47 -6.16
CA PRO A 784 -23.76 -8.91 -6.78
C PRO A 784 -23.66 -9.25 -8.28
N ALA A 785 -24.30 -10.31 -8.73
CA ALA A 785 -24.18 -10.81 -10.10
C ALA A 785 -25.11 -10.08 -11.08
N PHE A 786 -26.27 -9.63 -10.63
CA PHE A 786 -27.28 -8.95 -11.46
C PHE A 786 -28.05 -7.91 -10.64
N PRO A 787 -28.61 -6.86 -11.27
CA PRO A 787 -29.16 -5.72 -10.56
C PRO A 787 -30.64 -5.91 -10.20
N ASP A 788 -31.00 -7.01 -9.54
CA ASP A 788 -32.35 -7.23 -9.05
C ASP A 788 -32.36 -7.32 -7.52
N MET A 789 -33.42 -6.84 -6.93
CA MET A 789 -33.77 -6.99 -5.51
C MET A 789 -35.06 -7.81 -5.42
N MET A 790 -35.14 -8.72 -4.47
CA MET A 790 -36.26 -9.63 -4.31
C MET A 790 -36.75 -9.68 -2.87
N ALA A 791 -38.02 -9.94 -2.70
CA ALA A 791 -38.62 -10.25 -1.41
C ALA A 791 -39.39 -11.55 -1.49
N PHE A 792 -39.17 -12.40 -0.50
CA PHE A 792 -39.83 -13.71 -0.35
C PHE A 792 -40.59 -13.77 0.98
N ARG A 793 -41.68 -14.50 1.00
CA ARG A 793 -42.32 -14.85 2.25
C ARG A 793 -41.41 -15.85 3.01
N ALA A 794 -41.06 -15.52 4.25
CA ALA A 794 -40.13 -16.31 5.03
C ALA A 794 -40.63 -17.74 5.36
N SER A 795 -41.94 -17.94 5.40
CA SER A 795 -42.56 -19.25 5.78
C SER A 795 -42.38 -20.33 4.73
N ASP A 796 -42.59 -19.98 3.46
CA ASP A 796 -42.72 -20.93 2.34
C ASP A 796 -41.88 -20.56 1.10
N GLY A 797 -41.21 -19.41 1.11
CA GLY A 797 -40.41 -18.97 -0.02
C GLY A 797 -41.18 -18.36 -1.18
N GLN A 798 -42.50 -18.09 -1.03
CA GLN A 798 -43.26 -17.44 -2.10
C GLN A 798 -42.62 -16.10 -2.44
N LEU A 799 -42.30 -15.90 -3.74
CA LEU A 799 -41.83 -14.61 -4.25
C LEU A 799 -42.96 -13.57 -4.11
N LEU A 800 -42.74 -12.53 -3.31
CA LEU A 800 -43.66 -11.44 -3.10
C LEU A 800 -43.51 -10.37 -4.17
N TRP A 801 -42.27 -10.02 -4.47
CA TRP A 801 -41.94 -9.11 -5.55
C TRP A 801 -40.48 -9.26 -5.99
N LYS A 802 -40.22 -8.84 -7.24
CA LYS A 802 -38.93 -8.69 -7.86
C LYS A 802 -38.81 -7.32 -8.49
N ALA A 803 -37.79 -6.57 -8.14
CA ALA A 803 -37.57 -5.21 -8.63
C ALA A 803 -36.21 -5.12 -9.34
N ARG A 804 -36.20 -4.58 -10.56
CA ARG A 804 -34.98 -4.24 -11.28
C ARG A 804 -34.43 -2.94 -10.75
N LEU A 805 -33.19 -2.96 -10.27
CA LEU A 805 -32.49 -1.79 -9.76
C LEU A 805 -31.53 -1.20 -10.81
N PRO A 806 -31.15 0.09 -10.70
CA PRO A 806 -30.15 0.68 -11.58
C PRO A 806 -28.72 0.14 -11.30
N VAL A 807 -28.54 -0.60 -10.20
CA VAL A 807 -27.26 -1.05 -9.71
C VAL A 807 -27.38 -2.40 -9.02
N ARG A 808 -26.27 -3.15 -8.98
CA ARG A 808 -26.17 -4.40 -8.22
C ARG A 808 -26.04 -4.13 -6.74
N VAL A 809 -26.38 -5.11 -5.90
CA VAL A 809 -26.42 -5.00 -4.45
C VAL A 809 -25.79 -6.23 -3.82
N THR A 810 -24.73 -6.05 -3.03
CA THR A 810 -24.11 -7.07 -2.17
C THR A 810 -24.53 -6.91 -0.71
N ALA A 811 -24.59 -5.66 -0.26
CA ALA A 811 -24.96 -5.33 1.11
C ALA A 811 -26.41 -5.73 1.42
N ASN A 812 -26.69 -6.17 2.62
CA ASN A 812 -28.09 -6.36 3.01
C ASN A 812 -28.78 -4.99 3.15
N PRO A 813 -30.07 -4.92 2.80
CA PRO A 813 -30.87 -3.72 3.03
C PRO A 813 -31.15 -3.52 4.51
N VAL A 814 -31.53 -2.31 4.89
CA VAL A 814 -32.08 -2.00 6.21
C VAL A 814 -33.49 -1.44 6.09
N LEU A 815 -34.39 -1.90 6.93
CA LEU A 815 -35.76 -1.39 6.99
C LEU A 815 -35.86 -0.33 8.09
N VAL A 816 -36.05 0.91 7.69
CA VAL A 816 -36.17 2.06 8.58
C VAL A 816 -37.40 2.90 8.22
N ASN A 817 -38.26 3.17 9.20
CA ASN A 817 -39.47 4.01 9.06
C ASN A 817 -40.37 3.61 7.86
N GLY A 818 -40.53 2.29 7.64
CA GLY A 818 -41.36 1.77 6.56
C GLY A 818 -40.74 1.87 5.17
N LYS A 819 -39.48 2.21 5.05
CA LYS A 819 -38.72 2.27 3.79
C LYS A 819 -37.52 1.30 3.86
N LEU A 820 -37.23 0.66 2.73
CA LEU A 820 -36.09 -0.23 2.59
C LEU A 820 -34.92 0.57 1.99
N LEU A 821 -33.87 0.78 2.77
CA LEU A 821 -32.64 1.41 2.28
C LEU A 821 -31.68 0.33 1.75
N VAL A 822 -31.21 0.52 0.53
CA VAL A 822 -30.37 -0.43 -0.20
C VAL A 822 -29.12 0.28 -0.67
N ALA A 823 -27.96 -0.22 -0.26
CA ALA A 823 -26.68 0.30 -0.71
C ALA A 823 -26.26 -0.39 -2.01
N GLY A 824 -26.15 0.39 -3.07
CA GLY A 824 -25.73 -0.09 -4.39
C GLY A 824 -24.20 -0.14 -4.55
N MET A 825 -23.69 -1.14 -5.26
CA MET A 825 -22.26 -1.33 -5.49
C MET A 825 -21.56 -0.14 -6.18
N ASN A 826 -22.29 0.79 -6.78
CA ASN A 826 -21.72 2.01 -7.39
C ASN A 826 -21.59 3.19 -6.40
N GLY A 827 -21.96 2.99 -5.15
CA GLY A 827 -21.93 4.01 -4.10
C GLY A 827 -23.23 4.79 -3.91
N GLY A 828 -24.30 4.44 -4.61
CA GLY A 828 -25.64 5.05 -4.43
C GLY A 828 -26.46 4.37 -3.34
N ILE A 829 -27.25 5.13 -2.62
CA ILE A 829 -28.30 4.60 -1.73
C ILE A 829 -29.65 4.72 -2.44
N LEU A 830 -30.41 3.63 -2.40
CA LEU A 830 -31.76 3.55 -2.95
C LEU A 830 -32.76 3.45 -1.81
N GLU A 831 -33.85 4.18 -1.89
CA GLU A 831 -35.03 3.97 -1.06
C GLU A 831 -36.08 3.16 -1.85
N LEU A 832 -36.51 2.03 -1.29
CA LEU A 832 -37.54 1.19 -1.89
C LEU A 832 -38.77 1.09 -0.99
N ASN A 833 -39.91 0.90 -1.60
CA ASN A 833 -41.10 0.49 -0.91
C ASN A 833 -40.99 -1.00 -0.54
N PRO A 834 -40.99 -1.41 0.74
CA PRO A 834 -40.78 -2.79 1.15
C PRO A 834 -41.89 -3.76 0.70
N LYS A 835 -43.10 -3.27 0.41
CA LYS A 835 -44.24 -4.10 -0.02
C LYS A 835 -44.27 -4.35 -1.53
N SER A 836 -43.64 -3.49 -2.34
CA SER A 836 -43.74 -3.57 -3.80
C SER A 836 -42.39 -3.57 -4.52
N GLY A 837 -41.28 -3.30 -3.80
CA GLY A 837 -39.95 -3.13 -4.40
C GLY A 837 -39.80 -1.88 -5.26
N LYS A 838 -40.85 -1.01 -5.37
CA LYS A 838 -40.76 0.23 -6.17
C LYS A 838 -39.70 1.15 -5.60
N VAL A 839 -38.74 1.59 -6.44
CA VAL A 839 -37.76 2.59 -6.09
C VAL A 839 -38.47 3.92 -5.88
N LEU A 840 -38.37 4.46 -4.69
CA LEU A 840 -38.97 5.74 -4.27
C LEU A 840 -38.03 6.90 -4.52
N ALA A 841 -36.73 6.64 -4.27
CA ALA A 841 -35.69 7.66 -4.45
C ALA A 841 -34.33 7.00 -4.68
N THR A 842 -33.39 7.73 -5.31
CA THR A 842 -32.04 7.32 -5.58
C THR A 842 -31.08 8.47 -5.28
N ASP A 843 -30.06 8.22 -4.50
CA ASP A 843 -29.02 9.20 -4.22
C ASP A 843 -27.64 8.64 -4.61
N PRO A 844 -26.91 9.26 -5.54
CA PRO A 844 -25.57 8.86 -5.87
C PRO A 844 -24.58 9.33 -4.79
N VAL A 845 -24.04 8.40 -4.01
CA VAL A 845 -22.95 8.70 -3.09
C VAL A 845 -21.67 8.96 -3.88
N LYS A 846 -21.02 10.10 -3.65
CA LYS A 846 -19.77 10.48 -4.32
C LYS A 846 -18.51 9.84 -3.71
N PHE A 847 -18.62 8.86 -2.81
CA PHE A 847 -17.50 8.37 -2.00
C PHE A 847 -16.84 7.09 -2.51
N GLY A 848 -17.29 6.53 -3.61
CA GLY A 848 -16.74 5.32 -4.20
C GLY A 848 -17.63 4.10 -3.99
N ALA A 849 -17.21 2.96 -4.54
CA ALA A 849 -17.96 1.72 -4.49
C ALA A 849 -18.24 1.25 -3.06
N ILE A 850 -19.41 0.66 -2.85
CA ILE A 850 -19.81 0.00 -1.60
C ILE A 850 -19.64 -1.50 -1.81
N GLY A 851 -19.04 -2.16 -0.83
CA GLY A 851 -18.90 -3.61 -0.73
C GLY A 851 -20.06 -4.25 0.04
N PRO A 852 -19.86 -5.37 0.71
CA PRO A 852 -20.86 -6.05 1.52
C PRO A 852 -21.26 -5.26 2.77
N GLY A 853 -20.46 -4.26 3.17
CA GLY A 853 -20.73 -3.41 4.31
C GLY A 853 -22.10 -2.70 4.16
N SER A 854 -23.04 -3.12 4.97
CA SER A 854 -24.43 -2.63 4.94
C SER A 854 -24.57 -1.26 5.58
N PRO A 855 -25.56 -0.49 5.22
CA PRO A 855 -25.95 0.70 5.96
C PRO A 855 -26.22 0.37 7.43
N LEU A 856 -25.73 1.19 8.32
CA LEU A 856 -26.02 1.12 9.75
C LEU A 856 -26.71 2.41 10.17
N VAL A 857 -27.87 2.28 10.80
CA VAL A 857 -28.65 3.43 11.27
C VAL A 857 -28.65 3.46 12.81
N VAL A 858 -28.12 4.55 13.38
CA VAL A 858 -28.05 4.74 14.84
C VAL A 858 -28.53 6.16 15.19
N GLY A 859 -29.57 6.25 15.99
CA GLY A 859 -30.17 7.54 16.35
C GLY A 859 -30.65 8.31 15.10
N ASN A 860 -30.05 9.47 14.82
CA ASN A 860 -30.30 10.19 13.58
C ASN A 860 -29.18 10.03 12.52
N ALA A 861 -28.26 9.10 12.65
CA ALA A 861 -27.14 8.94 11.73
C ALA A 861 -27.27 7.66 10.91
N LEU A 862 -27.01 7.79 9.60
CA LEU A 862 -26.70 6.71 8.69
C LEU A 862 -25.18 6.62 8.52
N LEU A 863 -24.63 5.45 8.75
CA LEU A 863 -23.21 5.14 8.57
C LEU A 863 -23.04 4.20 7.37
N GLN A 864 -22.07 4.49 6.51
CA GLN A 864 -21.77 3.65 5.35
C GLN A 864 -20.27 3.54 5.13
N SER A 865 -19.76 2.32 5.14
CA SER A 865 -18.39 1.98 4.73
C SER A 865 -18.27 1.90 3.20
N THR A 866 -17.08 2.25 2.66
CA THR A 866 -16.84 2.20 1.22
C THR A 866 -15.54 1.46 0.89
N LEU A 867 -15.48 0.84 -0.29
CA LEU A 867 -14.27 0.21 -0.82
C LEU A 867 -13.17 1.22 -1.20
N SER A 868 -13.47 2.51 -1.15
CA SER A 868 -12.47 3.58 -1.28
C SER A 868 -11.83 3.99 0.06
N GLY A 869 -12.10 3.25 1.14
CA GLY A 869 -11.52 3.50 2.48
C GLY A 869 -12.19 4.63 3.25
N ARG A 870 -13.44 4.96 2.94
CA ARG A 870 -14.19 6.03 3.62
C ARG A 870 -15.31 5.47 4.49
N LEU A 871 -15.43 6.03 5.68
CA LEU A 871 -16.63 5.95 6.50
C LEU A 871 -17.44 7.23 6.28
N ALA A 872 -18.60 7.11 5.67
CA ALA A 872 -19.55 8.20 5.52
C ALA A 872 -20.53 8.20 6.70
N VAL A 873 -20.78 9.36 7.28
CA VAL A 873 -21.72 9.58 8.39
C VAL A 873 -22.68 10.69 7.97
N GLN A 874 -23.96 10.35 7.85
CA GLN A 874 -24.99 11.26 7.35
C GLN A 874 -26.11 11.43 8.37
N PRO A 875 -26.57 12.67 8.67
CA PRO A 875 -27.77 12.84 9.45
C PRO A 875 -28.99 12.41 8.66
N LEU A 876 -29.84 11.63 9.30
CA LEU A 876 -31.22 11.45 8.88
C LEU A 876 -31.97 12.73 9.23
N THR A 877 -32.30 13.55 8.24
CA THR A 877 -33.04 14.81 8.45
C THR A 877 -34.52 14.53 8.63
N ARG A 878 -35.17 15.39 9.44
CA ARG A 878 -36.62 15.41 9.56
C ARG A 878 -37.32 15.83 8.25
#